data_6ec7f7e41bee48a3df50fed1a0fae8b6
#
_entry.id   6ec7f7e41bee48a3df50fed1a0fae8b6
#
_cell.length_a   1.000
_cell.length_b   1.000
_cell.length_c   1.000
_cell.angle_alpha   90.00
_cell.angle_beta   90.00
_cell.angle_gamma   90.00
#
_symmetry.space_group_name_H-M   'P 1'
#
loop_
_entity.id
_entity.type
_entity.pdbx_description
1 polymer ?
#
loop_
_entity_poly.entity_id
_entity_poly.type
_entity_poly.pdbx_seq_one_letter_code
_entity_poly.pdbx_strand_id
1 'polypeptide(L)'
;LGTEFAVMSATPVPDGREAGHPCVVTTPSEKSATLKLIEEQDWARKVVEALRQNVDKYAERGEDYLSSRLYMNWKTQAKDVYIRGEWFSHVGEEKAPVPTVMFSGARAAATAYARPGIEERLPYADETQGVYMKNRNLPGQPLEWVRLEKVGTQIESGNIDIMRHARDAAYLWWLTGEEKYGRMAAKVLDTYLQGIYYRDLPRDLNHGHQQTLVGMTSFEVIHEGIVPLLTECYDFLYTYMERHYADCMPVYAGALKKMADVIVRNGVPHNNWNIIQARFIFAIALVLDENEAYEDGKGREYYFDVVAQDSTLRQWGLKTLADYGFDAGTGIWNECPGYSCNVVNDYTDFVLLFDKYLGRDLTREIPVIEKAVAATPQYCFPNRKIVGFGDTHPSPLRTSYFGSMVKNARRYGKRRQEERFTAMLRCFEPDFAAAQDRPRTGGNLMNLYPQEDLTIDTTIAAGAIETYVSPTFYVPKVSWLVQRNGMDAGRSLMYSLNGSEGNHQHANGLSVEFYGKGLTLGPDAGIGQSLYSGLDYLEYYSQFPSHNTVCVDGISSYPVMKSNHAFKLLHSYPQPSTAEERNLASENYFRGVCYTETYFREPESQADQTRLLSIVDTDGGGYYVDIFRSRKHEGGDKMHDYFYHNLGQTMSVTAADGSPLDFAPSEELSFAGAHLYAYSYIYDQQMVQTDKNIRADFTVRPDAGGDDIRMTMWQQGMPGRKIFRALSPETEGLSRDRSMPYKIKGQPTLTYVARQTGEAWTRPFVSVFEPSVSSEGNFVSRVDFVRPEGADDAAGIEVTLKDGRKDFILSATSCDKETGWGKMKARASYACLREKDGTPVRLLLGHGLLFLSEGIEVRSSEPVDVSMERKGGVWYYTASRPCEIKCGGKTKKVKATDCPAKW
;
A
#
# COMPACT_ATOMS: atom_id res chain seq x y z
N LEU A 1 -25.67 -21.70 20.70
CA LEU A 1 -25.47 -20.82 21.83
C LEU A 1 -25.93 -19.43 21.40
N GLY A 2 -27.20 -19.11 21.76
CA GLY A 2 -27.77 -17.79 21.56
C GLY A 2 -27.07 -16.78 22.46
N THR A 3 -26.29 -15.89 21.89
CA THR A 3 -25.95 -14.68 22.59
C THR A 3 -27.14 -13.74 22.40
N GLU A 4 -27.89 -13.54 23.48
CA GLU A 4 -28.81 -12.41 23.59
C GLU A 4 -27.95 -11.13 23.38
N PHE A 5 -28.16 -10.45 22.27
CA PHE A 5 -27.62 -9.13 22.09
C PHE A 5 -28.30 -8.19 23.07
N ALA A 6 -27.54 -7.67 24.03
CA ALA A 6 -28.04 -6.57 24.84
C ALA A 6 -28.55 -5.48 23.92
N VAL A 7 -29.82 -5.09 24.09
CA VAL A 7 -30.40 -3.95 23.38
C VAL A 7 -29.58 -2.72 23.75
N MET A 8 -28.63 -2.39 22.90
CA MET A 8 -27.94 -1.10 23.03
C MET A 8 -28.95 0.02 22.72
N SER A 9 -28.94 1.05 23.54
CA SER A 9 -29.81 2.22 23.38
C SER A 9 -29.71 2.75 21.96
N ALA A 10 -30.86 3.00 21.34
CA ALA A 10 -30.94 3.57 20.00
C ALA A 10 -29.96 4.74 19.85
N THR A 11 -29.18 4.72 18.77
CA THR A 11 -28.25 5.80 18.47
C THR A 11 -29.07 7.06 18.16
N PRO A 12 -28.94 8.14 18.92
CA PRO A 12 -29.73 9.34 18.66
C PRO A 12 -29.38 9.93 17.29
N VAL A 13 -30.40 10.26 16.52
CA VAL A 13 -30.23 11.06 15.30
C VAL A 13 -29.83 12.46 15.73
N PRO A 14 -28.81 13.08 15.13
CA PRO A 14 -28.40 14.45 15.49
C PRO A 14 -29.56 15.45 15.41
N ASP A 15 -29.66 16.30 16.38
CA ASP A 15 -30.62 17.39 16.37
C ASP A 15 -30.43 18.24 15.10
N GLY A 16 -31.50 18.46 14.34
CA GLY A 16 -31.48 19.28 13.15
C GLY A 16 -31.38 18.53 11.81
N ARG A 17 -31.40 17.17 11.82
CA ARG A 17 -31.55 16.41 10.57
C ARG A 17 -32.96 16.64 10.01
N GLU A 18 -33.04 17.06 8.73
CA GLU A 18 -34.32 17.19 8.03
C GLU A 18 -34.96 15.81 7.82
N ALA A 19 -36.25 15.69 8.14
CA ALA A 19 -37.00 14.48 7.91
C ALA A 19 -37.36 14.32 6.41
N GLY A 20 -37.45 13.09 5.95
CA GLY A 20 -37.87 12.77 4.58
C GLY A 20 -36.69 12.48 3.64
N HIS A 21 -37.04 12.38 2.37
CA HIS A 21 -36.10 12.03 1.30
C HIS A 21 -36.02 13.13 0.24
N PRO A 22 -34.87 13.37 -0.39
CA PRO A 22 -33.59 12.71 -0.17
C PRO A 22 -32.96 13.08 1.19
N CYS A 23 -32.11 12.20 1.72
CA CYS A 23 -31.46 12.39 3.01
C CYS A 23 -30.00 11.91 3.03
N VAL A 24 -29.52 11.32 1.95
CA VAL A 24 -28.15 10.73 1.87
C VAL A 24 -27.14 11.81 1.48
N VAL A 25 -27.21 12.33 0.26
CA VAL A 25 -26.22 13.26 -0.29
C VAL A 25 -26.72 14.72 -0.30
N THR A 26 -28.00 14.91 -0.14
CA THR A 26 -28.66 16.21 -0.07
C THR A 26 -29.98 16.07 0.69
N THR A 27 -30.64 17.20 0.98
CA THR A 27 -31.94 17.23 1.62
C THR A 27 -32.92 18.09 0.82
N PRO A 28 -34.25 17.97 1.03
CA PRO A 28 -35.22 18.79 0.33
C PRO A 28 -34.99 20.30 0.47
N SER A 29 -34.53 20.77 1.62
CA SER A 29 -34.23 22.20 1.87
C SER A 29 -33.03 22.72 1.08
N GLU A 30 -32.09 21.85 0.71
CA GLU A 30 -30.87 22.23 -0.02
C GLU A 30 -31.08 22.35 -1.53
N LYS A 31 -32.24 21.91 -2.05
CA LYS A 31 -32.55 21.95 -3.47
C LYS A 31 -32.46 23.35 -4.07
N SER A 32 -32.99 24.36 -3.36
CA SER A 32 -32.97 25.75 -3.83
C SER A 32 -31.55 26.28 -4.00
N ALA A 33 -30.65 25.93 -3.09
CA ALA A 33 -29.23 26.32 -3.18
C ALA A 33 -28.55 25.64 -4.37
N THR A 34 -28.85 24.37 -4.64
CA THR A 34 -28.34 23.63 -5.82
C THR A 34 -28.84 24.26 -7.11
N LEU A 35 -30.12 24.61 -7.20
CA LEU A 35 -30.69 25.28 -8.38
C LEU A 35 -30.04 26.64 -8.62
N LYS A 36 -29.82 27.42 -7.58
CA LYS A 36 -29.10 28.69 -7.66
C LYS A 36 -27.66 28.51 -8.14
N LEU A 37 -26.96 27.51 -7.62
CA LEU A 37 -25.59 27.17 -8.07
C LEU A 37 -25.55 26.89 -9.57
N ILE A 38 -26.51 26.11 -10.08
CA ILE A 38 -26.64 25.76 -11.51
C ILE A 38 -26.96 27.02 -12.35
N GLU A 39 -27.79 27.92 -11.84
CA GLU A 39 -28.12 29.17 -12.51
C GLU A 39 -26.92 30.12 -12.60
N GLU A 40 -26.17 30.28 -11.52
CA GLU A 40 -25.09 31.26 -11.38
C GLU A 40 -23.71 30.77 -11.90
N GLN A 41 -23.45 29.46 -11.89
CA GLN A 41 -22.13 28.89 -12.19
C GLN A 41 -22.14 28.07 -13.50
N ASP A 42 -21.30 28.49 -14.44
CA ASP A 42 -21.19 27.84 -15.75
C ASP A 42 -20.75 26.37 -15.63
N TRP A 43 -19.80 26.06 -14.76
CA TRP A 43 -19.35 24.68 -14.55
C TRP A 43 -20.49 23.75 -14.05
N ALA A 44 -21.34 24.25 -13.14
CA ALA A 44 -22.47 23.48 -12.60
C ALA A 44 -23.53 23.23 -13.67
N ARG A 45 -23.81 24.24 -14.49
CA ARG A 45 -24.71 24.13 -15.65
C ARG A 45 -24.21 23.07 -16.64
N LYS A 46 -22.90 23.08 -16.97
CA LYS A 46 -22.29 22.07 -17.85
C LYS A 46 -22.38 20.65 -17.28
N VAL A 47 -22.27 20.47 -15.97
CA VAL A 47 -22.49 19.17 -15.33
C VAL A 47 -23.90 18.67 -15.58
N VAL A 48 -24.93 19.49 -15.38
CA VAL A 48 -26.34 19.12 -15.63
C VAL A 48 -26.58 18.82 -17.09
N GLU A 49 -26.04 19.64 -18.00
CA GLU A 49 -26.14 19.42 -19.46
C GLU A 49 -25.55 18.07 -19.87
N ALA A 50 -24.39 17.73 -19.32
CA ALA A 50 -23.73 16.43 -19.57
C ALA A 50 -24.58 15.27 -19.04
N LEU A 51 -25.15 15.40 -17.84
CA LEU A 51 -26.08 14.40 -17.29
C LEU A 51 -27.29 14.22 -18.19
N ARG A 52 -27.91 15.32 -18.65
CA ARG A 52 -29.04 15.26 -19.57
C ARG A 52 -28.69 14.53 -20.86
N GLN A 53 -27.59 14.88 -21.51
CA GLN A 53 -27.13 14.24 -22.73
C GLN A 53 -26.94 12.72 -22.55
N ASN A 54 -26.35 12.31 -21.41
CA ASN A 54 -26.14 10.90 -21.12
C ASN A 54 -27.43 10.11 -20.85
N VAL A 55 -28.43 10.76 -20.28
CA VAL A 55 -29.68 10.11 -19.86
C VAL A 55 -30.75 10.20 -20.92
N ASP A 56 -30.89 11.33 -21.64
CA ASP A 56 -31.96 11.57 -22.64
C ASP A 56 -31.92 10.54 -23.76
N LYS A 57 -30.73 10.11 -24.17
CA LYS A 57 -30.60 9.07 -25.20
C LYS A 57 -31.30 7.75 -24.82
N TYR A 58 -31.52 7.51 -23.54
CA TYR A 58 -32.27 6.35 -23.04
C TYR A 58 -33.70 6.72 -22.69
N ALA A 59 -33.92 7.83 -21.99
CA ALA A 59 -35.26 8.24 -21.54
C ALA A 59 -36.22 8.51 -22.71
N GLU A 60 -35.73 8.98 -23.83
CA GLU A 60 -36.54 9.24 -25.04
C GLU A 60 -36.89 7.97 -25.79
N ARG A 61 -36.27 6.83 -25.49
CA ARG A 61 -36.55 5.53 -26.12
C ARG A 61 -37.63 4.72 -25.40
N GLY A 62 -38.14 5.22 -24.30
CA GLY A 62 -39.20 4.58 -23.53
C GLY A 62 -38.79 4.21 -22.12
N GLU A 63 -39.75 4.10 -21.21
CA GLU A 63 -39.51 3.85 -19.80
C GLU A 63 -38.83 2.51 -19.49
N ASP A 64 -39.06 1.50 -20.36
CA ASP A 64 -38.52 0.15 -20.21
C ASP A 64 -37.14 -0.03 -20.86
N TYR A 65 -36.57 0.99 -21.48
CA TYR A 65 -35.35 0.83 -22.27
C TYR A 65 -34.17 0.34 -21.42
N LEU A 66 -33.89 0.96 -20.28
CA LEU A 66 -32.82 0.54 -19.37
C LEU A 66 -33.18 -0.73 -18.60
N SER A 67 -34.38 -0.78 -18.02
CA SER A 67 -34.79 -1.92 -17.20
C SER A 67 -34.84 -3.24 -17.98
N SER A 68 -35.21 -3.19 -19.27
CA SER A 68 -35.19 -4.37 -20.12
C SER A 68 -33.79 -4.93 -20.41
N ARG A 69 -32.76 -4.18 -20.16
CA ARG A 69 -31.37 -4.55 -20.41
C ARG A 69 -30.56 -4.89 -19.14
N LEU A 70 -31.22 -4.90 -17.98
CA LEU A 70 -30.62 -5.48 -16.79
C LEU A 70 -30.25 -6.95 -17.04
N TYR A 71 -29.09 -7.33 -16.67
CA TYR A 71 -28.70 -8.74 -16.64
C TYR A 71 -29.31 -9.39 -15.40
N MET A 72 -29.67 -10.65 -15.51
CA MET A 72 -29.77 -11.49 -14.44
C MET A 72 -30.93 -12.18 -14.16
N ASN A 73 -31.56 -12.68 -15.12
CA ASN A 73 -32.54 -13.72 -14.86
C ASN A 73 -33.60 -13.30 -13.84
N TRP A 74 -33.94 -12.01 -13.79
CA TRP A 74 -34.98 -11.55 -12.88
C TRP A 74 -36.32 -12.23 -13.13
N LYS A 75 -36.55 -12.63 -14.39
CA LYS A 75 -37.78 -13.29 -14.80
C LYS A 75 -37.71 -14.82 -14.67
N THR A 76 -36.59 -15.37 -14.31
CA THR A 76 -36.41 -16.81 -14.19
C THR A 76 -36.15 -17.18 -12.75
N GLN A 77 -36.54 -18.38 -12.37
CA GLN A 77 -36.30 -18.93 -11.04
C GLN A 77 -35.42 -20.19 -11.11
N ALA A 78 -34.52 -20.23 -12.05
CA ALA A 78 -33.58 -21.33 -12.18
C ALA A 78 -32.74 -21.48 -10.89
N LYS A 79 -32.67 -22.69 -10.34
CA LYS A 79 -32.04 -23.01 -9.07
C LYS A 79 -30.99 -24.14 -9.16
N ASP A 80 -30.61 -24.51 -10.36
CA ASP A 80 -29.78 -25.67 -10.65
C ASP A 80 -28.36 -25.32 -11.08
N VAL A 81 -27.91 -24.12 -10.74
CA VAL A 81 -26.53 -23.69 -10.89
C VAL A 81 -25.72 -24.13 -9.67
N TYR A 82 -24.56 -24.66 -9.90
CA TYR A 82 -23.67 -25.14 -8.84
C TYR A 82 -22.82 -23.99 -8.28
N ILE A 83 -22.66 -24.00 -6.95
CA ILE A 83 -21.69 -23.18 -6.24
C ILE A 83 -20.43 -24.03 -6.06
N ARG A 84 -19.29 -23.48 -6.50
CA ARG A 84 -17.99 -24.11 -6.32
C ARG A 84 -16.97 -23.04 -5.98
N GLY A 85 -16.19 -23.27 -4.93
CA GLY A 85 -15.12 -22.37 -4.54
C GLY A 85 -13.84 -22.68 -5.32
N GLU A 86 -13.13 -21.64 -5.68
CA GLU A 86 -11.79 -21.73 -6.27
C GLU A 86 -10.84 -20.81 -5.52
N TRP A 87 -9.55 -21.01 -5.67
CA TRP A 87 -8.50 -20.16 -5.10
C TRP A 87 -8.46 -20.02 -3.57
N PHE A 88 -9.38 -19.29 -2.98
CA PHE A 88 -9.31 -18.95 -1.55
C PHE A 88 -10.08 -19.90 -0.67
N SER A 89 -10.97 -20.66 -1.25
CA SER A 89 -11.76 -21.59 -0.52
C SER A 89 -12.43 -22.58 -1.43
N HIS A 90 -12.63 -23.77 -0.94
CA HIS A 90 -13.24 -24.83 -1.71
C HIS A 90 -14.33 -25.48 -0.89
N VAL A 91 -15.54 -25.32 -1.35
CA VAL A 91 -16.70 -25.91 -0.69
C VAL A 91 -17.08 -27.23 -1.34
N GLY A 92 -16.53 -27.50 -2.50
CA GLY A 92 -17.04 -28.54 -3.37
C GLY A 92 -18.15 -28.01 -4.27
N GLU A 93 -18.87 -28.89 -4.91
CA GLU A 93 -19.98 -28.53 -5.79
C GLU A 93 -21.31 -28.71 -5.07
N GLU A 94 -22.06 -27.63 -4.95
CA GLU A 94 -23.39 -27.62 -4.35
C GLU A 94 -24.38 -26.87 -5.20
N LYS A 95 -25.63 -27.32 -5.25
CA LYS A 95 -26.68 -26.58 -5.92
C LYS A 95 -27.04 -25.33 -5.14
N ALA A 96 -27.02 -24.20 -5.81
CA ALA A 96 -27.42 -22.93 -5.25
C ALA A 96 -28.95 -22.74 -5.36
N PRO A 97 -29.57 -22.02 -4.40
CA PRO A 97 -30.97 -21.67 -4.47
C PRO A 97 -31.29 -20.66 -5.59
N VAL A 98 -30.27 -19.96 -6.09
CA VAL A 98 -30.36 -18.99 -7.18
C VAL A 98 -29.18 -19.18 -8.12
N PRO A 99 -29.25 -18.66 -9.36
CA PRO A 99 -28.12 -18.73 -10.28
C PRO A 99 -26.87 -18.13 -9.66
N THR A 100 -25.76 -18.82 -9.81
CA THR A 100 -24.46 -18.43 -9.23
C THR A 100 -23.40 -18.49 -10.31
N VAL A 101 -22.55 -17.46 -10.34
CA VAL A 101 -21.38 -17.39 -11.20
C VAL A 101 -20.14 -17.68 -10.35
N MET A 102 -19.27 -18.52 -10.88
CA MET A 102 -17.99 -18.82 -10.27
C MET A 102 -16.87 -18.24 -11.07
N PHE A 103 -15.85 -17.78 -10.36
CA PHE A 103 -14.61 -17.37 -10.99
C PHE A 103 -13.60 -18.50 -10.94
N SER A 104 -13.04 -18.87 -12.09
CA SER A 104 -11.91 -19.78 -12.17
C SER A 104 -10.63 -19.00 -11.80
N GLY A 105 -10.43 -18.78 -10.53
CA GLY A 105 -9.20 -18.28 -9.99
C GLY A 105 -9.01 -16.78 -10.05
N ALA A 106 -9.06 -16.16 -11.14
CA ALA A 106 -8.90 -14.72 -11.25
C ALA A 106 -10.25 -14.07 -11.55
N ARG A 107 -10.60 -13.03 -10.88
CA ARG A 107 -11.84 -12.27 -10.96
C ARG A 107 -12.20 -11.87 -12.41
N ALA A 108 -13.04 -10.87 -12.60
CA ALA A 108 -13.46 -10.35 -13.89
C ALA A 108 -12.36 -10.16 -14.93
N ALA A 109 -11.17 -9.86 -14.48
CA ALA A 109 -10.05 -9.63 -15.37
C ALA A 109 -9.54 -10.89 -16.08
N ALA A 110 -9.84 -12.08 -15.56
CA ALA A 110 -9.45 -13.35 -16.20
C ALA A 110 -10.37 -13.76 -17.34
N THR A 111 -11.50 -13.11 -17.51
CA THR A 111 -12.42 -13.45 -18.62
C THR A 111 -11.94 -12.88 -19.94
N ALA A 112 -12.05 -13.69 -21.01
CA ALA A 112 -11.87 -13.25 -22.40
C ALA A 112 -13.03 -12.40 -22.92
N TYR A 113 -14.09 -12.25 -22.12
CA TYR A 113 -15.33 -11.59 -22.54
C TYR A 113 -15.51 -10.24 -21.86
N ALA A 114 -16.15 -9.32 -22.57
CA ALA A 114 -16.54 -8.02 -22.08
C ALA A 114 -18.04 -7.81 -22.33
N ARG A 115 -18.71 -7.14 -21.39
CA ARG A 115 -20.10 -6.76 -21.60
C ARG A 115 -20.23 -5.80 -22.77
N PRO A 116 -21.27 -5.93 -23.60
CA PRO A 116 -21.57 -4.93 -24.63
C PRO A 116 -22.03 -3.63 -23.99
N GLY A 117 -21.94 -2.53 -24.73
CA GLY A 117 -22.57 -1.28 -24.36
C GLY A 117 -24.08 -1.42 -24.21
N ILE A 118 -24.72 -0.53 -23.45
CA ILE A 118 -26.14 -0.61 -23.15
C ILE A 118 -26.98 -0.67 -24.45
N GLU A 119 -26.60 0.12 -25.45
CA GLU A 119 -27.31 0.17 -26.74
C GLU A 119 -27.16 -1.11 -27.56
N GLU A 120 -26.10 -1.85 -27.33
CA GLU A 120 -25.83 -3.11 -28.05
C GLU A 120 -26.51 -4.32 -27.39
N ARG A 121 -26.99 -4.17 -26.16
CA ARG A 121 -27.67 -5.26 -25.43
C ARG A 121 -29.06 -5.52 -26.00
N LEU A 122 -29.42 -6.79 -26.05
CA LEU A 122 -30.76 -7.20 -26.43
C LEU A 122 -31.73 -7.00 -25.25
N PRO A 123 -32.92 -6.41 -25.47
CA PRO A 123 -33.91 -6.28 -24.40
C PRO A 123 -34.43 -7.67 -23.98
N TYR A 124 -34.60 -7.84 -22.68
CA TYR A 124 -35.13 -9.08 -22.07
C TYR A 124 -34.41 -10.37 -22.49
N ALA A 125 -33.14 -10.25 -22.77
CA ALA A 125 -32.27 -11.37 -23.20
C ALA A 125 -31.68 -12.17 -22.01
N ASP A 126 -32.42 -12.23 -20.91
CA ASP A 126 -32.02 -13.00 -19.74
C ASP A 126 -32.20 -14.47 -19.98
N GLU A 127 -31.08 -15.19 -19.92
CA GLU A 127 -31.08 -16.65 -19.95
C GLU A 127 -30.44 -17.22 -18.69
N THR A 128 -30.97 -18.33 -18.23
CA THR A 128 -30.49 -18.96 -16.99
C THR A 128 -29.08 -19.52 -17.07
N GLN A 129 -28.58 -19.75 -18.28
CA GLN A 129 -27.30 -20.47 -18.49
C GLN A 129 -26.25 -19.62 -19.21
N GLY A 130 -26.61 -18.49 -19.77
CA GLY A 130 -25.66 -17.68 -20.52
C GLY A 130 -26.19 -16.31 -20.91
N VAL A 131 -25.31 -15.50 -21.45
CA VAL A 131 -25.56 -14.15 -21.92
C VAL A 131 -24.71 -13.83 -23.16
N TYR A 132 -25.14 -12.83 -23.92
CA TYR A 132 -24.39 -12.34 -25.07
C TYR A 132 -23.30 -11.36 -24.64
N MET A 133 -22.04 -11.64 -25.02
CA MET A 133 -20.87 -10.85 -24.66
C MET A 133 -19.99 -10.55 -25.88
N LYS A 134 -19.13 -9.55 -25.75
CA LYS A 134 -18.03 -9.28 -26.69
C LYS A 134 -16.86 -10.18 -26.40
N ASN A 135 -16.24 -10.75 -27.42
CA ASN A 135 -14.99 -11.48 -27.28
C ASN A 135 -13.80 -10.49 -27.45
N ARG A 136 -13.00 -10.32 -26.41
CA ARG A 136 -11.86 -9.39 -26.41
C ARG A 136 -10.78 -9.78 -27.42
N ASN A 137 -10.67 -11.07 -27.73
CA ASN A 137 -9.71 -11.59 -28.67
C ASN A 137 -10.15 -11.46 -30.13
N LEU A 138 -11.43 -11.12 -30.35
CA LEU A 138 -12.04 -10.99 -31.66
C LEU A 138 -12.78 -9.64 -31.78
N PRO A 139 -12.08 -8.51 -31.74
CA PRO A 139 -12.70 -7.19 -31.78
C PRO A 139 -13.48 -6.99 -33.10
N GLY A 140 -14.65 -6.35 -33.02
CA GLY A 140 -15.48 -6.05 -34.16
C GLY A 140 -16.34 -7.21 -34.64
N GLN A 141 -16.29 -8.37 -34.02
CA GLN A 141 -17.18 -9.51 -34.34
C GLN A 141 -18.52 -9.38 -33.61
N PRO A 142 -19.59 -10.08 -34.10
CA PRO A 142 -20.88 -10.14 -33.42
C PRO A 142 -20.76 -10.64 -31.97
N LEU A 143 -21.78 -10.31 -31.16
CA LEU A 143 -21.86 -10.82 -29.80
C LEU A 143 -21.93 -12.36 -29.80
N GLU A 144 -21.18 -12.97 -28.91
CA GLU A 144 -21.20 -14.42 -28.68
C GLU A 144 -22.08 -14.76 -27.47
N TRP A 145 -22.85 -15.85 -27.57
CA TRP A 145 -23.52 -16.42 -26.42
C TRP A 145 -22.50 -17.16 -25.55
N VAL A 146 -22.40 -16.77 -24.28
CA VAL A 146 -21.38 -17.24 -23.35
C VAL A 146 -22.05 -17.75 -22.07
N ARG A 147 -21.62 -18.90 -21.61
CA ARG A 147 -22.09 -19.47 -20.34
C ARG A 147 -21.69 -18.56 -19.16
N LEU A 148 -22.54 -18.52 -18.13
CA LEU A 148 -22.37 -17.63 -16.97
C LEU A 148 -21.02 -17.82 -16.28
N GLU A 149 -20.50 -19.04 -16.23
CA GLU A 149 -19.22 -19.36 -15.58
C GLU A 149 -18.00 -18.71 -16.27
N LYS A 150 -18.18 -18.25 -17.50
CA LYS A 150 -17.08 -17.67 -18.30
C LYS A 150 -17.08 -16.14 -18.33
N VAL A 151 -18.08 -15.50 -17.76
CA VAL A 151 -18.24 -14.05 -17.89
C VAL A 151 -17.68 -13.24 -16.71
N GLY A 152 -17.24 -13.88 -15.66
CA GLY A 152 -16.69 -13.21 -14.48
C GLY A 152 -17.68 -12.20 -13.89
N THR A 153 -17.21 -11.00 -13.58
CA THR A 153 -18.03 -9.90 -13.01
C THR A 153 -18.76 -9.05 -14.05
N GLN A 154 -18.74 -9.43 -15.32
CA GLN A 154 -19.32 -8.58 -16.38
C GLN A 154 -20.83 -8.38 -16.25
N ILE A 155 -21.53 -9.33 -15.66
CA ILE A 155 -22.98 -9.24 -15.41
C ILE A 155 -23.30 -8.16 -14.37
N GLU A 156 -22.63 -8.21 -13.21
CA GLU A 156 -22.82 -7.22 -12.16
C GLU A 156 -22.35 -5.84 -12.61
N SER A 157 -21.22 -5.76 -13.28
CA SER A 157 -20.73 -4.52 -13.88
C SER A 157 -21.73 -3.94 -14.89
N GLY A 158 -22.37 -4.81 -15.65
CA GLY A 158 -23.45 -4.40 -16.57
C GLY A 158 -24.67 -3.83 -15.85
N ASN A 159 -25.07 -4.39 -14.73
CA ASN A 159 -26.14 -3.86 -13.90
C ASN A 159 -25.74 -2.55 -13.20
N ILE A 160 -24.49 -2.42 -12.79
CA ILE A 160 -23.92 -1.16 -12.26
C ILE A 160 -24.01 -0.05 -13.32
N ASP A 161 -23.67 -0.34 -14.58
CA ASP A 161 -23.80 0.65 -15.67
C ASP A 161 -25.22 1.18 -15.79
N ILE A 162 -26.21 0.29 -15.75
CA ILE A 162 -27.63 0.67 -15.83
C ILE A 162 -28.07 1.44 -14.59
N MET A 163 -27.69 0.97 -13.40
CA MET A 163 -28.04 1.64 -12.15
C MET A 163 -27.44 3.05 -12.05
N ARG A 164 -26.24 3.27 -12.62
CA ARG A 164 -25.63 4.60 -12.69
C ARG A 164 -26.50 5.57 -13.49
N HIS A 165 -27.01 5.15 -14.64
CA HIS A 165 -27.92 5.98 -15.45
C HIS A 165 -29.26 6.17 -14.76
N ALA A 166 -29.75 5.16 -14.06
CA ALA A 166 -31.00 5.28 -13.27
C ALA A 166 -30.81 6.28 -12.11
N ARG A 167 -29.67 6.24 -11.41
CA ARG A 167 -29.34 7.22 -10.36
C ARG A 167 -29.27 8.63 -10.94
N ASP A 168 -28.62 8.81 -12.08
CA ASP A 168 -28.52 10.11 -12.75
C ASP A 168 -29.90 10.62 -13.19
N ALA A 169 -30.75 9.76 -13.72
CA ALA A 169 -32.17 10.08 -14.06
C ALA A 169 -32.99 10.42 -12.80
N ALA A 170 -32.79 9.69 -11.70
CA ALA A 170 -33.46 9.97 -10.44
C ALA A 170 -33.07 11.37 -9.91
N TYR A 171 -31.80 11.71 -9.99
CA TYR A 171 -31.31 13.06 -9.62
C TYR A 171 -31.93 14.15 -10.50
N LEU A 172 -31.95 13.94 -11.83
CA LEU A 172 -32.58 14.90 -12.77
C LEU A 172 -34.07 15.06 -12.53
N TRP A 173 -34.80 13.98 -12.23
CA TRP A 173 -36.21 14.07 -11.86
C TRP A 173 -36.39 14.90 -10.56
N TRP A 174 -35.58 14.60 -9.53
CA TRP A 174 -35.65 15.33 -8.28
C TRP A 174 -35.35 16.82 -8.47
N LEU A 175 -34.38 17.13 -9.32
CA LEU A 175 -33.92 18.50 -9.59
C LEU A 175 -34.93 19.28 -10.43
N THR A 176 -35.53 18.66 -11.49
CA THR A 176 -36.29 19.35 -12.52
C THR A 176 -37.80 19.05 -12.51
N GLY A 177 -38.21 17.94 -11.92
CA GLY A 177 -39.57 17.45 -11.97
C GLY A 177 -39.97 16.84 -13.29
N GLU A 178 -39.06 16.65 -14.26
CA GLU A 178 -39.37 16.08 -15.56
C GLU A 178 -39.70 14.59 -15.45
N GLU A 179 -40.97 14.24 -15.75
CA GLU A 179 -41.53 12.90 -15.56
C GLU A 179 -40.79 11.79 -16.33
N LYS A 180 -40.22 12.08 -17.50
CA LYS A 180 -39.50 11.08 -18.29
C LYS A 180 -38.36 10.44 -17.52
N TYR A 181 -37.63 11.24 -16.69
CA TYR A 181 -36.54 10.76 -15.86
C TYR A 181 -37.05 9.88 -14.72
N GLY A 182 -38.10 10.33 -14.05
CA GLY A 182 -38.72 9.57 -12.95
C GLY A 182 -39.24 8.23 -13.42
N ARG A 183 -39.95 8.18 -14.54
CA ARG A 183 -40.53 6.94 -15.10
C ARG A 183 -39.44 5.91 -15.42
N MET A 184 -38.42 6.32 -16.14
CA MET A 184 -37.33 5.41 -16.50
C MET A 184 -36.53 4.90 -15.30
N ALA A 185 -36.18 5.81 -14.39
CA ALA A 185 -35.44 5.43 -13.19
C ALA A 185 -36.26 4.51 -12.27
N ALA A 186 -37.54 4.80 -12.11
CA ALA A 186 -38.44 3.98 -11.32
C ALA A 186 -38.59 2.54 -11.86
N LYS A 187 -38.64 2.36 -13.19
CA LYS A 187 -38.66 1.01 -13.78
C LYS A 187 -37.42 0.20 -13.50
N VAL A 188 -36.23 0.84 -13.54
CA VAL A 188 -34.97 0.18 -13.19
C VAL A 188 -34.96 -0.20 -11.70
N LEU A 189 -35.33 0.75 -10.85
CA LEU A 189 -35.34 0.55 -9.40
C LEU A 189 -36.30 -0.54 -8.97
N ASP A 190 -37.54 -0.47 -9.47
CA ASP A 190 -38.60 -1.47 -9.22
C ASP A 190 -38.18 -2.88 -9.66
N THR A 191 -37.69 -3.00 -10.90
CA THR A 191 -37.25 -4.28 -11.46
C THR A 191 -36.10 -4.87 -10.61
N TYR A 192 -35.13 -4.05 -10.26
CA TYR A 192 -33.98 -4.53 -9.50
C TYR A 192 -34.33 -4.94 -8.07
N LEU A 193 -35.06 -4.10 -7.34
CA LEU A 193 -35.42 -4.37 -5.94
C LEU A 193 -36.42 -5.51 -5.79
N GLN A 194 -37.40 -5.65 -6.71
CA GLN A 194 -38.27 -6.81 -6.71
C GLN A 194 -37.48 -8.10 -7.01
N GLY A 195 -36.54 -8.05 -7.93
CA GLY A 195 -35.67 -9.17 -8.22
C GLY A 195 -34.87 -9.63 -7.00
N ILE A 196 -34.33 -8.70 -6.22
CA ILE A 196 -33.64 -8.98 -4.96
C ILE A 196 -34.61 -9.58 -3.92
N TYR A 197 -35.75 -8.97 -3.76
CA TYR A 197 -36.71 -9.37 -2.72
C TYR A 197 -37.25 -10.80 -2.90
N TYR A 198 -37.63 -11.15 -4.11
CA TYR A 198 -38.29 -12.43 -4.40
C TYR A 198 -37.32 -13.59 -4.67
N ARG A 199 -36.05 -13.32 -4.85
CA ARG A 199 -35.07 -14.40 -4.98
C ARG A 199 -34.71 -14.98 -3.63
N ASP A 200 -34.44 -16.30 -3.62
CA ASP A 200 -33.97 -16.98 -2.42
C ASP A 200 -32.58 -16.46 -2.03
N LEU A 201 -32.33 -16.43 -0.72
CA LEU A 201 -31.00 -16.17 -0.20
C LEU A 201 -30.03 -17.29 -0.60
N PRO A 202 -28.76 -16.97 -0.85
CA PRO A 202 -27.75 -18.00 -1.05
C PRO A 202 -27.59 -18.84 0.20
N ARG A 203 -27.11 -20.05 0.00
CA ARG A 203 -26.65 -20.86 1.14
C ARG A 203 -25.49 -20.17 1.85
N ASP A 204 -25.29 -20.50 3.09
CA ASP A 204 -24.10 -20.07 3.81
C ASP A 204 -22.86 -20.63 3.12
N LEU A 205 -22.04 -19.72 2.58
CA LEU A 205 -20.85 -20.06 1.81
C LEU A 205 -19.61 -19.88 2.70
N ASN A 206 -19.53 -20.62 3.80
CA ASN A 206 -18.40 -20.51 4.74
C ASN A 206 -17.00 -20.64 4.12
N HIS A 207 -16.93 -20.93 2.84
CA HIS A 207 -15.69 -21.30 2.16
C HIS A 207 -15.41 -20.46 0.92
N GLY A 208 -16.03 -19.36 0.68
CA GLY A 208 -15.68 -18.66 -0.53
C GLY A 208 -16.29 -17.29 -0.70
N HIS A 209 -15.43 -16.34 -0.83
CA HIS A 209 -15.79 -14.99 -1.21
C HIS A 209 -15.67 -14.72 -2.72
N GLN A 210 -15.33 -15.73 -3.51
CA GLN A 210 -15.27 -15.64 -4.97
C GLN A 210 -16.56 -16.09 -5.66
N GLN A 211 -17.57 -16.42 -4.89
CA GLN A 211 -18.86 -16.85 -5.40
C GLN A 211 -19.82 -15.69 -5.49
N THR A 212 -20.46 -15.52 -6.64
CA THR A 212 -21.34 -14.43 -6.94
C THR A 212 -22.71 -14.94 -7.24
N LEU A 213 -23.72 -14.33 -6.66
CA LEU A 213 -25.10 -14.53 -7.06
C LEU A 213 -25.44 -13.56 -8.18
N VAL A 214 -25.78 -14.13 -9.28
CA VAL A 214 -26.19 -13.36 -10.44
C VAL A 214 -27.44 -12.56 -10.09
N GLY A 215 -27.31 -11.19 -10.04
CA GLY A 215 -28.39 -10.29 -9.77
C GLY A 215 -28.80 -10.08 -8.36
N MET A 216 -27.99 -10.53 -7.45
CA MET A 216 -28.15 -10.22 -6.04
C MET A 216 -26.82 -9.73 -5.51
N THR A 217 -26.85 -9.00 -4.41
CA THR A 217 -25.65 -8.75 -3.65
C THR A 217 -25.06 -10.06 -3.19
N SER A 218 -23.78 -10.21 -3.38
CA SER A 218 -22.99 -11.28 -2.82
C SER A 218 -22.16 -10.77 -1.65
N PHE A 219 -21.26 -11.59 -1.15
CA PHE A 219 -20.24 -11.18 -0.19
C PHE A 219 -18.91 -10.76 -0.88
N GLU A 220 -18.98 -10.38 -2.12
CA GLU A 220 -17.85 -9.92 -2.93
C GLU A 220 -17.96 -8.41 -3.18
N VAL A 221 -17.04 -7.61 -2.66
CA VAL A 221 -17.08 -6.12 -2.72
C VAL A 221 -17.21 -5.56 -4.14
N ILE A 222 -16.72 -6.27 -5.13
CA ILE A 222 -16.81 -5.85 -6.54
C ILE A 222 -18.25 -5.87 -7.01
N HIS A 223 -19.04 -6.85 -6.59
CA HIS A 223 -20.44 -7.03 -6.96
C HIS A 223 -21.37 -6.12 -6.16
N GLU A 224 -21.02 -5.88 -4.92
CA GLU A 224 -21.77 -5.02 -4.01
C GLU A 224 -21.61 -3.53 -4.33
N GLY A 225 -20.70 -3.19 -5.23
CA GLY A 225 -20.48 -1.81 -5.71
C GLY A 225 -21.69 -1.12 -6.32
N ILE A 226 -22.76 -1.87 -6.60
CA ILE A 226 -24.05 -1.30 -7.01
C ILE A 226 -24.77 -0.57 -5.85
N VAL A 227 -24.50 -0.92 -4.59
CA VAL A 227 -25.24 -0.43 -3.42
C VAL A 227 -25.24 1.09 -3.28
N PRO A 228 -24.11 1.81 -3.41
CA PRO A 228 -24.14 3.27 -3.33
C PRO A 228 -25.03 3.92 -4.39
N LEU A 229 -25.00 3.40 -5.61
CA LEU A 229 -25.83 3.90 -6.71
C LEU A 229 -27.31 3.59 -6.48
N LEU A 230 -27.60 2.37 -6.01
CA LEU A 230 -28.95 1.91 -5.70
C LEU A 230 -29.59 2.72 -4.58
N THR A 231 -28.86 2.96 -3.51
CA THR A 231 -29.36 3.73 -2.35
C THR A 231 -29.56 5.20 -2.70
N GLU A 232 -28.68 5.82 -3.47
CA GLU A 232 -28.88 7.18 -3.98
C GLU A 232 -30.10 7.26 -4.93
N CYS A 233 -30.23 6.30 -5.84
CA CYS A 233 -31.38 6.23 -6.75
C CYS A 233 -32.71 6.12 -5.97
N TYR A 234 -32.76 5.22 -5.01
CA TYR A 234 -33.92 5.05 -4.12
C TYR A 234 -34.22 6.33 -3.33
N ASP A 235 -33.22 6.96 -2.78
CA ASP A 235 -33.35 8.18 -1.99
C ASP A 235 -33.92 9.36 -2.81
N PHE A 236 -33.39 9.61 -3.99
CA PHE A 236 -33.92 10.65 -4.89
C PHE A 236 -35.34 10.36 -5.40
N LEU A 237 -35.65 9.09 -5.63
CA LEU A 237 -36.97 8.68 -6.15
C LEU A 237 -37.98 8.39 -5.06
N TYR A 238 -37.66 8.46 -3.80
CA TYR A 238 -38.51 7.98 -2.71
C TYR A 238 -39.95 8.50 -2.82
N THR A 239 -40.13 9.81 -2.95
CA THR A 239 -41.45 10.43 -3.06
C THR A 239 -42.20 10.06 -4.37
N TYR A 240 -41.45 9.84 -5.46
CA TYR A 240 -42.02 9.32 -6.70
C TYR A 240 -42.54 7.88 -6.52
N MET A 241 -41.75 7.03 -5.86
CA MET A 241 -42.11 5.64 -5.59
C MET A 241 -43.30 5.55 -4.64
N GLU A 242 -43.35 6.36 -3.57
CA GLU A 242 -44.55 6.46 -2.71
C GLU A 242 -45.82 6.81 -3.48
N ARG A 243 -45.73 7.70 -4.46
CA ARG A 243 -46.84 8.16 -5.23
C ARG A 243 -47.35 7.13 -6.27
N HIS A 244 -46.41 6.45 -6.93
CA HIS A 244 -46.73 5.59 -8.09
C HIS A 244 -46.58 4.09 -7.81
N TYR A 245 -45.89 3.71 -6.73
CA TYR A 245 -45.57 2.34 -6.36
C TYR A 245 -45.81 2.07 -4.85
N ALA A 246 -46.79 2.70 -4.26
CA ALA A 246 -47.06 2.66 -2.82
C ALA A 246 -47.04 1.25 -2.22
N ASP A 247 -47.73 0.30 -2.92
CA ASP A 247 -47.85 -1.09 -2.47
C ASP A 247 -46.53 -1.86 -2.52
N CYS A 248 -45.53 -1.36 -3.25
CA CYS A 248 -44.23 -1.97 -3.39
C CYS A 248 -43.19 -1.41 -2.38
N MET A 249 -43.49 -0.35 -1.66
CA MET A 249 -42.54 0.28 -0.73
C MET A 249 -42.04 -0.70 0.34
N PRO A 250 -42.87 -1.56 0.96
CA PRO A 250 -42.40 -2.59 1.88
C PRO A 250 -41.47 -3.60 1.21
N VAL A 251 -41.69 -3.93 -0.06
CA VAL A 251 -40.85 -4.84 -0.84
C VAL A 251 -39.45 -4.20 -1.04
N TYR A 252 -39.38 -2.91 -1.35
CA TYR A 252 -38.13 -2.20 -1.55
C TYR A 252 -37.30 -2.14 -0.28
N ALA A 253 -37.94 -1.77 0.83
CA ALA A 253 -37.23 -1.78 2.14
C ALA A 253 -36.78 -3.19 2.49
N GLY A 254 -37.59 -4.21 2.28
CA GLY A 254 -37.24 -5.62 2.48
C GLY A 254 -36.07 -6.07 1.62
N ALA A 255 -36.01 -5.62 0.35
CA ALA A 255 -34.89 -5.91 -0.54
C ALA A 255 -33.57 -5.29 -0.04
N LEU A 256 -33.61 -4.03 0.37
CA LEU A 256 -32.43 -3.33 0.92
C LEU A 256 -31.94 -4.00 2.20
N LYS A 257 -32.82 -4.33 3.11
CA LYS A 257 -32.50 -5.07 4.35
C LYS A 257 -31.91 -6.45 4.03
N LYS A 258 -32.47 -7.16 3.05
CA LYS A 258 -31.96 -8.46 2.60
C LYS A 258 -30.51 -8.34 2.07
N MET A 259 -30.19 -7.29 1.32
CA MET A 259 -28.84 -7.01 0.86
C MET A 259 -27.87 -6.81 2.03
N ALA A 260 -28.24 -5.98 3.01
CA ALA A 260 -27.45 -5.76 4.21
C ALA A 260 -27.25 -7.06 5.00
N ASP A 261 -28.31 -7.85 5.20
CA ASP A 261 -28.24 -9.12 5.93
C ASP A 261 -27.34 -10.15 5.25
N VAL A 262 -27.31 -10.19 3.90
CA VAL A 262 -26.41 -11.06 3.13
C VAL A 262 -24.95 -10.64 3.35
N ILE A 263 -24.66 -9.35 3.34
CA ILE A 263 -23.31 -8.83 3.64
C ILE A 263 -22.89 -9.22 5.06
N VAL A 264 -23.73 -8.98 6.04
CA VAL A 264 -23.46 -9.33 7.45
C VAL A 264 -23.17 -10.82 7.63
N ARG A 265 -23.93 -11.67 6.95
CA ARG A 265 -23.79 -13.12 7.07
C ARG A 265 -22.63 -13.70 6.30
N ASN A 266 -22.36 -13.19 5.10
CA ASN A 266 -21.42 -13.78 4.15
C ASN A 266 -20.23 -12.87 3.81
N GLY A 267 -20.00 -11.81 4.57
CA GLY A 267 -18.92 -10.84 4.33
C GLY A 267 -17.52 -11.41 4.50
N VAL A 268 -16.52 -10.59 4.26
CA VAL A 268 -15.09 -10.94 4.37
C VAL A 268 -14.46 -10.13 5.49
N PRO A 269 -14.23 -10.73 6.65
CA PRO A 269 -13.56 -10.06 7.76
C PRO A 269 -12.05 -9.99 7.55
N HIS A 270 -11.35 -9.35 8.48
CA HIS A 270 -9.89 -9.30 8.62
C HIS A 270 -9.11 -8.40 7.67
N ASN A 271 -9.73 -7.78 6.71
CA ASN A 271 -9.04 -6.94 5.71
C ASN A 271 -9.85 -5.71 5.28
N ASN A 272 -9.37 -5.03 4.26
CA ASN A 272 -10.02 -3.85 3.68
C ASN A 272 -11.45 -4.09 3.19
N TRP A 273 -11.83 -5.31 2.83
CA TRP A 273 -13.20 -5.61 2.38
C TRP A 273 -14.22 -5.40 3.48
N ASN A 274 -13.88 -5.71 4.72
CA ASN A 274 -14.80 -5.52 5.85
C ASN A 274 -15.26 -4.05 5.97
N ILE A 275 -14.33 -3.09 5.84
CA ILE A 275 -14.69 -1.67 5.94
C ILE A 275 -15.42 -1.18 4.67
N ILE A 276 -15.10 -1.71 3.50
CA ILE A 276 -15.83 -1.41 2.26
C ILE A 276 -17.27 -1.92 2.39
N GLN A 277 -17.47 -3.14 2.87
CA GLN A 277 -18.80 -3.70 3.09
C GLN A 277 -19.56 -2.97 4.20
N ALA A 278 -18.88 -2.51 5.23
CA ALA A 278 -19.47 -1.63 6.25
C ALA A 278 -20.03 -0.33 5.63
N ARG A 279 -19.35 0.24 4.63
CA ARG A 279 -19.87 1.40 3.88
C ARG A 279 -21.17 1.08 3.16
N PHE A 280 -21.30 -0.10 2.58
CA PHE A 280 -22.52 -0.53 1.91
C PHE A 280 -23.68 -0.73 2.90
N ILE A 281 -23.42 -1.36 4.04
CA ILE A 281 -24.40 -1.51 5.12
C ILE A 281 -24.84 -0.13 5.62
N PHE A 282 -23.91 0.78 5.84
CA PHE A 282 -24.21 2.15 6.28
C PHE A 282 -25.06 2.93 5.28
N ALA A 283 -24.76 2.80 3.98
CA ALA A 283 -25.55 3.42 2.91
C ALA A 283 -27.00 2.91 2.88
N ILE A 284 -27.20 1.62 3.10
CA ILE A 284 -28.54 1.02 3.23
C ILE A 284 -29.23 1.55 4.48
N ALA A 285 -28.54 1.59 5.62
CA ALA A 285 -29.10 2.12 6.86
C ALA A 285 -29.62 3.54 6.72
N LEU A 286 -28.93 4.39 5.97
CA LEU A 286 -29.31 5.80 5.77
C LEU A 286 -30.67 5.98 5.10
N VAL A 287 -31.09 5.07 4.24
CA VAL A 287 -32.36 5.14 3.50
C VAL A 287 -33.50 4.35 4.13
N LEU A 288 -33.24 3.58 5.19
CA LEU A 288 -34.24 2.88 5.97
C LEU A 288 -34.91 3.79 7.00
N ASP A 289 -36.11 3.40 7.41
CA ASP A 289 -36.78 4.00 8.57
C ASP A 289 -36.17 3.51 9.88
N GLU A 290 -36.66 4.08 11.00
CA GLU A 290 -36.27 3.69 12.35
C GLU A 290 -36.61 2.20 12.62
N ASN A 291 -35.96 1.61 13.62
CA ASN A 291 -36.16 0.20 13.98
C ASN A 291 -37.64 -0.17 14.21
N GLU A 292 -38.41 0.71 14.84
CA GLU A 292 -39.82 0.49 15.16
C GLU A 292 -40.74 0.39 13.93
N ALA A 293 -40.30 0.87 12.77
CA ALA A 293 -41.06 0.73 11.52
C ALA A 293 -41.12 -0.70 10.99
N TYR A 294 -40.27 -1.58 11.50
CA TYR A 294 -40.13 -2.96 11.01
C TYR A 294 -40.48 -3.99 12.09
N GLU A 295 -41.23 -5.05 11.71
CA GLU A 295 -41.61 -6.14 12.63
C GLU A 295 -40.43 -6.85 13.28
N ASP A 296 -39.31 -6.97 12.57
CA ASP A 296 -38.07 -7.59 13.08
C ASP A 296 -37.22 -6.63 13.93
N GLY A 297 -37.66 -5.39 14.12
CA GLY A 297 -36.92 -4.36 14.84
C GLY A 297 -35.58 -3.97 14.22
N LYS A 298 -35.38 -4.28 12.94
CA LYS A 298 -34.11 -4.06 12.23
C LYS A 298 -34.27 -2.97 11.19
N GLY A 299 -34.08 -1.74 11.59
CA GLY A 299 -34.08 -0.56 10.75
C GLY A 299 -32.74 0.15 10.77
N ARG A 300 -32.79 1.47 10.63
CA ARG A 300 -31.64 2.35 10.54
C ARG A 300 -30.64 2.15 11.69
N GLU A 301 -31.12 2.22 12.92
CA GLU A 301 -30.27 2.16 14.11
C GLU A 301 -29.61 0.80 14.26
N TYR A 302 -30.35 -0.28 13.94
CA TYR A 302 -29.81 -1.63 13.98
C TYR A 302 -28.59 -1.78 13.05
N TYR A 303 -28.70 -1.32 11.81
CA TYR A 303 -27.60 -1.45 10.85
C TYR A 303 -26.45 -0.46 11.12
N PHE A 304 -26.72 0.69 11.71
CA PHE A 304 -25.65 1.56 12.22
C PHE A 304 -24.87 0.89 13.34
N ASP A 305 -25.53 0.22 14.26
CA ASP A 305 -24.90 -0.51 15.36
C ASP A 305 -24.05 -1.69 14.85
N VAL A 306 -24.54 -2.42 13.86
CA VAL A 306 -23.77 -3.48 13.17
C VAL A 306 -22.46 -2.95 12.60
N VAL A 307 -22.48 -1.78 11.98
CA VAL A 307 -21.28 -1.13 11.44
C VAL A 307 -20.37 -0.65 12.56
N ALA A 308 -20.93 -0.05 13.60
CA ALA A 308 -20.15 0.64 14.64
C ALA A 308 -19.43 -0.32 15.60
N GLN A 309 -20.16 -1.25 16.18
CA GLN A 309 -19.70 -2.02 17.35
C GLN A 309 -20.00 -3.52 17.29
N ASP A 310 -21.13 -3.92 16.69
CA ASP A 310 -21.51 -5.32 16.66
C ASP A 310 -20.57 -6.11 15.74
N SER A 311 -20.28 -7.34 16.15
CA SER A 311 -19.39 -8.21 15.41
C SER A 311 -20.07 -9.54 15.10
N THR A 312 -19.89 -10.02 13.87
CA THR A 312 -20.25 -11.38 13.46
C THR A 312 -19.00 -12.12 13.01
N LEU A 313 -19.14 -13.41 12.66
CA LEU A 313 -17.99 -14.16 12.12
C LEU A 313 -17.51 -13.62 10.76
N ARG A 314 -18.37 -12.93 10.03
CA ARG A 314 -18.09 -12.52 8.64
C ARG A 314 -18.09 -11.00 8.44
N GLN A 315 -18.72 -10.23 9.31
CA GLN A 315 -18.73 -8.76 9.25
C GLN A 315 -18.47 -8.21 10.65
N TRP A 316 -17.31 -7.64 10.87
CA TRP A 316 -16.92 -7.02 12.13
C TRP A 316 -17.33 -5.55 12.18
N GLY A 317 -17.68 -5.07 13.37
CA GLY A 317 -17.81 -3.65 13.60
C GLY A 317 -16.49 -2.90 13.43
N LEU A 318 -16.56 -1.61 13.18
CA LEU A 318 -15.37 -0.76 12.90
C LEU A 318 -14.34 -0.82 14.02
N LYS A 319 -14.78 -0.87 15.29
CA LYS A 319 -13.88 -0.96 16.44
C LYS A 319 -13.12 -2.29 16.47
N THR A 320 -13.82 -3.40 16.31
CA THR A 320 -13.24 -4.75 16.30
C THR A 320 -12.23 -4.88 15.16
N LEU A 321 -12.58 -4.38 13.97
CA LEU A 321 -11.70 -4.39 12.83
C LEU A 321 -10.45 -3.53 13.06
N ALA A 322 -10.61 -2.34 13.67
CA ALA A 322 -9.49 -1.45 13.99
C ALA A 322 -8.54 -2.09 15.01
N ASP A 323 -9.06 -2.69 16.06
CA ASP A 323 -8.28 -3.37 17.11
C ASP A 323 -7.50 -4.57 16.53
N TYR A 324 -8.06 -5.24 15.55
CA TYR A 324 -7.38 -6.35 14.85
C TYR A 324 -6.32 -5.84 13.86
N GLY A 325 -6.65 -4.86 13.03
CA GLY A 325 -5.88 -4.51 11.85
C GLY A 325 -4.78 -3.46 12.06
N PHE A 326 -5.00 -2.47 12.92
CA PHE A 326 -3.99 -1.46 13.21
C PHE A 326 -2.97 -1.95 14.23
N ASP A 327 -1.71 -1.64 13.99
CA ASP A 327 -0.66 -1.77 15.01
C ASP A 327 -0.85 -0.68 16.06
N ALA A 328 -1.11 -1.08 17.31
CA ALA A 328 -1.38 -0.13 18.39
C ALA A 328 -0.17 0.76 18.71
N GLY A 329 1.04 0.29 18.48
CA GLY A 329 2.28 1.04 18.72
C GLY A 329 2.55 2.11 17.66
N THR A 330 2.34 1.79 16.40
CA THR A 330 2.72 2.64 15.26
C THR A 330 1.54 3.29 14.53
N GLY A 331 0.33 2.73 14.63
CA GLY A 331 -0.83 3.18 13.88
C GLY A 331 -0.92 2.64 12.45
N ILE A 332 -0.05 1.75 12.05
CA ILE A 332 -0.01 1.19 10.69
C ILE A 332 -0.99 0.03 10.55
N TRP A 333 -1.73 0.02 9.45
CA TRP A 333 -2.65 -1.04 9.08
C TRP A 333 -1.92 -2.27 8.51
N ASN A 334 -2.45 -3.47 8.76
CA ASN A 334 -1.81 -4.77 8.46
C ASN A 334 -1.82 -5.19 6.98
N GLU A 335 -1.73 -4.25 6.09
CA GLU A 335 -1.65 -4.48 4.63
C GLU A 335 -0.49 -3.68 4.02
N CYS A 336 -0.24 -3.88 2.72
CA CYS A 336 0.75 -3.09 1.98
C CYS A 336 0.38 -1.58 1.96
N PRO A 337 1.33 -0.69 1.65
CA PRO A 337 1.13 0.75 1.78
C PRO A 337 -0.09 1.31 1.05
N GLY A 338 -0.32 0.88 -0.18
CA GLY A 338 -1.46 1.37 -0.98
C GLY A 338 -2.81 1.03 -0.34
N TYR A 339 -2.98 -0.21 0.09
CA TYR A 339 -4.20 -0.66 0.76
C TYR A 339 -4.34 -0.06 2.15
N SER A 340 -3.24 0.08 2.89
CA SER A 340 -3.25 0.73 4.21
C SER A 340 -3.72 2.18 4.14
N CYS A 341 -3.22 2.95 3.19
CA CYS A 341 -3.68 4.33 2.98
C CYS A 341 -5.16 4.40 2.60
N ASN A 342 -5.65 3.44 1.81
CA ASN A 342 -7.08 3.35 1.49
C ASN A 342 -7.92 3.07 2.74
N VAL A 343 -7.50 2.16 3.60
CA VAL A 343 -8.21 1.85 4.85
C VAL A 343 -8.21 3.05 5.80
N VAL A 344 -7.10 3.77 5.94
CA VAL A 344 -7.06 5.02 6.71
C VAL A 344 -8.06 6.04 6.18
N ASN A 345 -8.14 6.19 4.84
CA ASN A 345 -9.12 7.07 4.22
C ASN A 345 -10.56 6.61 4.52
N ASP A 346 -10.84 5.32 4.44
CA ASP A 346 -12.17 4.77 4.72
C ASP A 346 -12.58 5.03 6.18
N TYR A 347 -11.67 4.87 7.13
CA TYR A 347 -11.94 5.22 8.53
C TYR A 347 -12.20 6.71 8.73
N THR A 348 -11.44 7.58 8.07
CA THR A 348 -11.68 9.03 8.18
C THR A 348 -12.97 9.46 7.47
N ASP A 349 -13.38 8.77 6.41
CA ASP A 349 -14.69 8.95 5.81
C ASP A 349 -15.82 8.57 6.80
N PHE A 350 -15.66 7.46 7.53
CA PHE A 350 -16.59 7.09 8.61
C PHE A 350 -16.60 8.11 9.76
N VAL A 351 -15.47 8.70 10.09
CA VAL A 351 -15.43 9.81 11.06
C VAL A 351 -16.40 10.91 10.64
N LEU A 352 -16.35 11.35 9.40
CA LEU A 352 -17.26 12.39 8.88
C LEU A 352 -18.71 11.92 8.77
N LEU A 353 -18.94 10.67 8.39
CA LEU A 353 -20.29 10.08 8.35
C LEU A 353 -20.92 10.00 9.75
N PHE A 354 -20.16 9.60 10.75
CA PHE A 354 -20.61 9.56 12.14
C PHE A 354 -20.88 10.98 12.68
N ASP A 355 -20.03 11.93 12.36
CA ASP A 355 -20.24 13.34 12.69
C ASP A 355 -21.56 13.85 12.10
N LYS A 356 -21.78 13.61 10.82
CA LYS A 356 -22.93 14.13 10.09
C LYS A 356 -24.25 13.46 10.47
N TYR A 357 -24.27 12.12 10.54
CA TYR A 357 -25.52 11.37 10.66
C TYR A 357 -25.83 10.89 12.08
N LEU A 358 -24.82 10.69 12.92
CA LEU A 358 -24.99 10.11 14.26
C LEU A 358 -24.66 11.09 15.39
N GLY A 359 -23.98 12.20 15.07
CA GLY A 359 -23.50 13.13 16.10
C GLY A 359 -22.53 12.48 17.09
N ARG A 360 -21.80 11.45 16.64
CA ARG A 360 -20.83 10.67 17.42
C ARG A 360 -19.42 10.93 16.93
N ASP A 361 -18.52 11.17 17.85
CA ASP A 361 -17.08 11.32 17.52
C ASP A 361 -16.41 9.94 17.47
N LEU A 362 -16.27 9.37 16.28
CA LEU A 362 -15.66 8.08 16.07
C LEU A 362 -14.19 8.03 16.53
N THR A 363 -13.49 9.16 16.54
CA THR A 363 -12.10 9.23 17.00
C THR A 363 -11.97 9.02 18.52
N ARG A 364 -13.04 9.25 19.28
CA ARG A 364 -13.10 8.93 20.70
C ARG A 364 -13.36 7.44 20.95
N GLU A 365 -14.20 6.84 20.12
CA GLU A 365 -14.53 5.41 20.19
C GLU A 365 -13.38 4.54 19.67
N ILE A 366 -12.65 5.03 18.67
CA ILE A 366 -11.52 4.35 18.03
C ILE A 366 -10.31 5.30 17.98
N PRO A 367 -9.59 5.48 19.10
CA PRO A 367 -8.49 6.46 19.17
C PRO A 367 -7.33 6.21 18.22
N VAL A 368 -7.15 4.96 17.75
CA VAL A 368 -6.08 4.61 16.81
C VAL A 368 -6.24 5.32 15.46
N ILE A 369 -7.42 5.81 15.10
CA ILE A 369 -7.66 6.54 13.85
C ILE A 369 -6.75 7.77 13.77
N GLU A 370 -6.69 8.59 14.83
CA GLU A 370 -5.82 9.77 14.87
C GLU A 370 -4.34 9.38 14.72
N LYS A 371 -3.93 8.31 15.40
CA LYS A 371 -2.58 7.78 15.32
C LYS A 371 -2.25 7.27 13.92
N ALA A 372 -3.19 6.58 13.28
CA ALA A 372 -3.03 6.06 11.92
C ALA A 372 -2.86 7.18 10.89
N VAL A 373 -3.68 8.22 10.97
CA VAL A 373 -3.56 9.41 10.11
C VAL A 373 -2.19 10.09 10.32
N ALA A 374 -1.80 10.30 11.57
CA ALA A 374 -0.53 10.94 11.91
C ALA A 374 0.70 10.10 11.52
N ALA A 375 0.56 8.78 11.39
CA ALA A 375 1.64 7.87 10.99
C ALA A 375 1.83 7.80 9.46
N THR A 376 0.89 8.24 8.65
CA THR A 376 0.97 8.11 7.19
C THR A 376 2.21 8.76 6.55
N PRO A 377 2.75 9.89 7.05
CA PRO A 377 4.01 10.42 6.52
C PRO A 377 5.20 9.45 6.60
N GLN A 378 5.17 8.48 7.50
CA GLN A 378 6.22 7.45 7.62
C GLN A 378 6.38 6.61 6.35
N TYR A 379 5.32 6.51 5.52
CA TYR A 379 5.42 5.85 4.22
C TYR A 379 6.25 6.61 3.19
N CYS A 380 6.50 7.92 3.41
CA CYS A 380 7.09 8.78 2.39
C CYS A 380 8.60 8.61 2.26
N PHE A 381 9.05 8.44 1.02
CA PHE A 381 10.39 8.82 0.62
C PHE A 381 10.58 10.35 0.67
N PRO A 382 11.82 10.86 0.63
CA PRO A 382 12.07 12.31 0.61
C PRO A 382 11.35 13.08 -0.50
N ASN A 383 10.99 12.42 -1.62
CA ASN A 383 10.17 13.02 -2.69
C ASN A 383 8.66 13.01 -2.37
N ARG A 384 8.26 12.62 -1.16
CA ARG A 384 6.88 12.55 -0.67
C ARG A 384 5.98 11.50 -1.33
N LYS A 385 6.54 10.58 -2.09
CA LYS A 385 5.85 9.41 -2.61
C LYS A 385 5.97 8.25 -1.63
N ILE A 386 4.93 7.41 -1.56
CA ILE A 386 4.92 6.26 -0.65
C ILE A 386 5.82 5.13 -1.14
N VAL A 387 6.31 4.33 -0.21
CA VAL A 387 7.05 3.09 -0.50
C VAL A 387 6.17 2.10 -1.27
N GLY A 388 6.79 1.23 -2.07
CA GLY A 388 6.13 0.49 -3.14
C GLY A 388 5.97 -1.02 -2.95
N PHE A 389 6.13 -1.55 -1.74
CA PHE A 389 6.07 -2.99 -1.56
C PHE A 389 4.64 -3.56 -1.59
N GLY A 390 4.55 -4.87 -1.87
CA GLY A 390 3.28 -5.58 -2.00
C GLY A 390 2.45 -5.08 -3.19
N ASP A 391 1.15 -5.17 -3.07
CA ASP A 391 0.21 -4.74 -4.11
C ASP A 391 0.02 -3.22 -4.11
N THR A 392 1.13 -2.48 -4.22
CA THR A 392 1.14 -1.02 -4.15
C THR A 392 1.56 -0.40 -5.46
N HIS A 393 0.85 0.66 -5.88
CA HIS A 393 1.35 1.63 -6.87
C HIS A 393 1.88 2.85 -6.12
N PRO A 394 3.20 3.09 -6.10
CA PRO A 394 3.76 4.29 -5.48
C PRO A 394 3.12 5.55 -6.06
N SER A 395 2.72 6.43 -5.18
CA SER A 395 2.05 7.70 -5.52
C SER A 395 2.40 8.74 -4.47
N PRO A 396 2.17 10.03 -4.73
CA PRO A 396 2.21 11.04 -3.66
C PRO A 396 1.27 10.64 -2.52
N LEU A 397 1.66 10.95 -1.28
CA LEU A 397 0.84 10.65 -0.12
C LEU A 397 -0.53 11.31 -0.26
N ARG A 398 -1.60 10.54 -0.02
CA ARG A 398 -2.95 11.08 0.04
C ARG A 398 -3.09 12.04 1.21
N THR A 399 -3.79 13.14 1.02
CA THR A 399 -3.91 14.22 2.01
C THR A 399 -5.33 14.45 2.49
N SER A 400 -6.33 13.85 1.83
CA SER A 400 -7.76 14.01 2.15
C SER A 400 -8.09 13.72 3.61
N TYR A 401 -7.46 12.74 4.22
CA TYR A 401 -7.72 12.38 5.61
C TYR A 401 -7.23 13.45 6.62
N PHE A 402 -6.24 14.25 6.29
CA PHE A 402 -5.85 15.38 7.15
C PHE A 402 -6.98 16.41 7.21
N GLY A 403 -7.57 16.75 6.06
CA GLY A 403 -8.73 17.62 5.99
C GLY A 403 -9.94 17.09 6.76
N SER A 404 -10.22 15.79 6.66
CA SER A 404 -11.28 15.13 7.41
C SER A 404 -11.08 15.24 8.91
N MET A 405 -9.84 15.08 9.37
CA MET A 405 -9.51 15.22 10.79
C MET A 405 -9.60 16.67 11.28
N VAL A 406 -9.29 17.66 10.42
CA VAL A 406 -9.51 19.08 10.74
C VAL A 406 -11.00 19.37 10.94
N LYS A 407 -11.86 18.89 10.05
CA LYS A 407 -13.32 19.05 10.17
C LYS A 407 -13.86 18.43 11.45
N ASN A 408 -13.47 17.22 11.77
CA ASN A 408 -13.86 16.54 13.01
C ASN A 408 -13.38 17.29 14.25
N ALA A 409 -12.12 17.70 14.28
CA ALA A 409 -11.55 18.43 15.41
C ALA A 409 -12.28 19.77 15.65
N ARG A 410 -12.58 20.48 14.58
CA ARG A 410 -13.32 21.75 14.65
C ARG A 410 -14.73 21.57 15.20
N ARG A 411 -15.44 20.53 14.75
CA ARG A 411 -16.80 20.21 15.19
C ARG A 411 -16.89 20.02 16.70
N TYR A 412 -15.90 19.36 17.30
CA TYR A 412 -15.88 19.03 18.72
C TYR A 412 -14.98 19.94 19.56
N GLY A 413 -14.52 21.06 18.99
CA GLY A 413 -13.67 22.02 19.70
C GLY A 413 -12.30 21.48 20.13
N LYS A 414 -11.79 20.48 19.45
CA LYS A 414 -10.48 19.86 19.73
C LYS A 414 -9.36 20.71 19.12
N ARG A 415 -9.03 21.82 19.74
CA ARG A 415 -8.11 22.82 19.21
C ARG A 415 -6.72 22.25 18.87
N ARG A 416 -6.17 21.44 19.74
CA ARG A 416 -4.84 20.84 19.55
C ARG A 416 -4.79 19.92 18.31
N GLN A 417 -5.82 19.11 18.10
CA GLN A 417 -5.94 18.25 16.92
C GLN A 417 -6.15 19.07 15.65
N GLU A 418 -6.99 20.11 15.71
CA GLU A 418 -7.17 21.01 14.57
C GLU A 418 -5.85 21.66 14.13
N GLU A 419 -5.08 22.17 15.08
CA GLU A 419 -3.75 22.74 14.80
C GLU A 419 -2.80 21.70 14.20
N ARG A 420 -2.75 20.52 14.78
CA ARG A 420 -1.89 19.42 14.30
C ARG A 420 -2.20 19.03 12.87
N PHE A 421 -3.45 18.70 12.57
CA PHE A 421 -3.83 18.22 11.24
C PHE A 421 -3.86 19.32 10.19
N THR A 422 -4.14 20.56 10.57
CA THR A 422 -3.98 21.71 9.68
C THR A 422 -2.51 21.92 9.29
N ALA A 423 -1.59 21.83 10.24
CA ALA A 423 -0.15 21.93 9.98
C ALA A 423 0.33 20.80 9.05
N MET A 424 -0.16 19.57 9.25
CA MET A 424 0.14 18.44 8.38
C MET A 424 -0.42 18.65 6.97
N LEU A 425 -1.68 19.06 6.84
CA LEU A 425 -2.28 19.36 5.53
C LEU A 425 -1.47 20.42 4.78
N ARG A 426 -1.10 21.50 5.44
CA ARG A 426 -0.30 22.58 4.85
C ARG A 426 1.13 22.14 4.51
N CYS A 427 1.69 21.18 5.23
CA CYS A 427 2.99 20.57 4.90
C CYS A 427 2.97 19.86 3.55
N PHE A 428 1.92 19.09 3.28
CA PHE A 428 1.80 18.30 2.06
C PHE A 428 1.11 19.05 0.91
N GLU A 429 0.24 20.01 1.22
CA GLU A 429 -0.46 20.85 0.25
C GLU A 429 -0.31 22.32 0.62
N PRO A 430 0.88 22.93 0.38
CA PRO A 430 1.15 24.32 0.78
C PRO A 430 0.20 25.34 0.12
N ASP A 431 -0.30 25.02 -1.08
CA ASP A 431 -1.21 25.88 -1.85
C ASP A 431 -2.70 25.58 -1.61
N PHE A 432 -3.04 24.77 -0.61
CA PHE A 432 -4.42 24.32 -0.36
C PHE A 432 -5.42 25.48 -0.28
N ALA A 433 -5.16 26.50 0.52
CA ALA A 433 -6.03 27.65 0.66
C ALA A 433 -6.20 28.43 -0.67
N ALA A 434 -5.10 28.67 -1.38
CA ALA A 434 -5.12 29.38 -2.66
C ALA A 434 -5.82 28.57 -3.76
N ALA A 435 -5.74 27.22 -3.70
CA ALA A 435 -6.42 26.36 -4.65
C ALA A 435 -7.94 26.38 -4.47
N GLN A 436 -8.43 26.56 -3.24
CA GLN A 436 -9.86 26.67 -2.96
C GLN A 436 -10.48 27.99 -3.45
N ASP A 437 -9.69 29.07 -3.48
CA ASP A 437 -10.13 30.38 -3.96
C ASP A 437 -10.19 30.46 -5.50
N ARG A 438 -9.68 29.46 -6.23
CA ARG A 438 -9.71 29.44 -7.69
C ARG A 438 -11.12 29.14 -8.22
N PRO A 439 -11.59 29.86 -9.25
CA PRO A 439 -12.85 29.54 -9.90
C PRO A 439 -12.87 28.10 -10.39
N ARG A 440 -13.92 27.37 -10.08
CA ARG A 440 -14.10 26.00 -10.60
C ARG A 440 -14.47 26.08 -12.08
N THR A 441 -13.78 25.29 -12.92
CA THR A 441 -13.97 25.28 -14.39
C THR A 441 -14.68 24.04 -14.90
N GLY A 442 -14.80 22.99 -14.07
CA GLY A 442 -15.44 21.72 -14.42
C GLY A 442 -15.83 20.91 -13.18
N GLY A 443 -16.45 19.78 -13.42
CA GLY A 443 -16.88 18.90 -12.34
C GLY A 443 -17.72 17.74 -12.84
N ASN A 444 -18.20 16.93 -11.90
CA ASN A 444 -19.13 15.84 -12.12
C ASN A 444 -20.33 15.99 -11.15
N LEU A 445 -21.27 15.06 -11.19
CA LEU A 445 -22.45 15.07 -10.33
C LEU A 445 -22.13 15.24 -8.85
N MET A 446 -21.08 14.61 -8.36
CA MET A 446 -20.66 14.69 -6.95
C MET A 446 -20.32 16.13 -6.52
N ASN A 447 -19.92 16.99 -7.45
CA ASN A 447 -19.61 18.39 -7.19
C ASN A 447 -20.88 19.26 -7.04
N LEU A 448 -22.04 18.78 -7.49
CA LEU A 448 -23.33 19.45 -7.30
C LEU A 448 -23.95 19.14 -5.93
N TYR A 449 -23.52 18.08 -5.29
CA TYR A 449 -23.97 17.78 -3.93
C TYR A 449 -23.42 18.79 -2.94
N PRO A 450 -24.21 19.19 -1.94
CA PRO A 450 -23.71 20.08 -0.89
C PRO A 450 -22.46 19.51 -0.24
N GLN A 451 -21.42 20.33 -0.20
CA GLN A 451 -20.14 19.98 0.42
C GLN A 451 -19.95 20.82 1.67
N GLU A 452 -19.47 20.21 2.73
CA GLU A 452 -18.87 20.96 3.82
C GLU A 452 -17.51 21.49 3.34
N ASP A 453 -17.43 22.81 3.09
CA ASP A 453 -16.18 23.44 2.71
C ASP A 453 -15.19 23.39 3.87
N LEU A 454 -13.98 22.94 3.56
CA LEU A 454 -12.87 23.01 4.50
C LEU A 454 -12.15 24.36 4.35
N THR A 455 -12.49 25.33 5.19
CA THR A 455 -11.69 26.55 5.33
C THR A 455 -10.65 26.34 6.41
N ILE A 456 -9.37 26.32 6.04
CA ILE A 456 -8.28 26.14 7.02
C ILE A 456 -7.92 27.48 7.69
N ASP A 457 -7.49 27.39 8.94
CA ASP A 457 -6.91 28.54 9.66
C ASP A 457 -5.49 28.78 9.15
N THR A 458 -5.32 29.82 8.32
CA THR A 458 -4.03 30.17 7.70
C THR A 458 -3.03 30.78 8.68
N THR A 459 -3.43 31.09 9.91
CA THR A 459 -2.51 31.51 10.98
C THR A 459 -1.72 30.34 11.55
N ILE A 460 -2.20 29.11 11.37
CA ILE A 460 -1.47 27.90 11.73
C ILE A 460 -0.39 27.67 10.67
N ALA A 461 0.87 27.68 11.07
CA ALA A 461 1.99 27.47 10.17
C ALA A 461 1.97 26.06 9.57
N ALA A 462 2.49 25.91 8.35
CA ALA A 462 2.74 24.60 7.76
C ALA A 462 3.76 23.84 8.62
N GLY A 463 3.50 22.56 8.87
CA GLY A 463 4.43 21.71 9.59
C GLY A 463 5.67 21.38 8.74
N ALA A 464 6.77 21.04 9.41
CA ALA A 464 7.97 20.52 8.77
C ALA A 464 7.86 19.00 8.69
N ILE A 465 8.09 18.42 7.51
CA ILE A 465 7.94 16.96 7.30
C ILE A 465 8.87 16.16 8.20
N GLU A 466 10.03 16.70 8.56
CA GLU A 466 11.01 16.09 9.47
C GLU A 466 10.43 15.82 10.86
N THR A 467 9.41 16.55 11.28
CA THR A 467 8.71 16.35 12.57
C THR A 467 7.69 15.22 12.53
N TYR A 468 7.35 14.71 11.34
CA TYR A 468 6.33 13.68 11.15
C TYR A 468 6.91 12.30 10.85
N VAL A 469 8.21 12.18 10.71
CA VAL A 469 8.89 10.93 10.35
C VAL A 469 10.02 10.61 11.32
N SER A 470 10.18 9.32 11.61
CA SER A 470 11.22 8.82 12.49
C SER A 470 12.52 8.54 11.72
N PRO A 471 13.69 8.66 12.33
CA PRO A 471 14.95 8.19 11.73
C PRO A 471 14.96 6.68 11.53
N THR A 472 14.35 5.92 12.44
CA THR A 472 14.12 4.48 12.33
C THR A 472 12.66 4.19 12.67
N PHE A 473 11.95 3.58 11.75
CA PHE A 473 10.54 3.22 11.92
C PHE A 473 10.34 1.74 11.59
N TYR A 474 9.78 0.97 12.54
CA TYR A 474 9.60 -0.47 12.41
C TYR A 474 8.20 -0.90 12.79
N VAL A 475 7.57 -1.66 11.91
CA VAL A 475 6.22 -2.19 12.09
C VAL A 475 6.26 -3.71 11.97
N PRO A 476 6.36 -4.45 13.09
CA PRO A 476 6.39 -5.92 13.05
C PRO A 476 5.17 -6.53 12.38
N LYS A 477 4.00 -5.91 12.55
CA LYS A 477 2.71 -6.42 12.07
C LYS A 477 2.63 -6.54 10.54
N VAL A 478 3.40 -5.76 9.81
CA VAL A 478 3.53 -5.84 8.35
C VAL A 478 4.95 -6.16 7.91
N SER A 479 5.84 -6.41 8.84
CA SER A 479 7.25 -6.69 8.57
C SER A 479 7.88 -5.62 7.68
N TRP A 480 7.83 -4.37 8.14
CA TRP A 480 8.31 -3.20 7.41
C TRP A 480 9.21 -2.34 8.29
N LEU A 481 10.36 -1.98 7.75
CA LEU A 481 11.39 -1.22 8.45
C LEU A 481 11.96 -0.13 7.54
N VAL A 482 12.07 1.07 8.07
CA VAL A 482 12.60 2.24 7.37
C VAL A 482 13.71 2.87 8.18
N GLN A 483 14.79 3.28 7.50
CA GLN A 483 15.71 4.30 8.03
C GLN A 483 15.92 5.42 7.02
N ARG A 484 16.13 6.62 7.52
CA ARG A 484 16.36 7.83 6.73
C ARG A 484 17.29 8.79 7.44
N ASN A 485 18.06 9.57 6.68
CA ASN A 485 18.92 10.61 7.23
C ASN A 485 18.40 12.03 7.03
N GLY A 486 17.24 12.19 6.42
CA GLY A 486 16.63 13.48 6.16
C GLY A 486 15.44 13.33 5.21
N MET A 487 14.82 14.45 4.86
CA MET A 487 13.69 14.55 3.93
C MET A 487 13.91 15.57 2.80
N ASP A 488 15.15 15.94 2.53
CA ASP A 488 15.50 16.73 1.34
C ASP A 488 15.52 15.81 0.12
N ALA A 489 14.66 16.09 -0.86
CA ALA A 489 14.43 15.22 -2.01
C ALA A 489 15.69 14.97 -2.84
N GLY A 490 16.55 15.97 -3.02
CA GLY A 490 17.76 15.88 -3.83
C GLY A 490 19.00 15.39 -3.09
N ARG A 491 18.98 15.37 -1.75
CA ARG A 491 20.15 15.09 -0.92
C ARG A 491 19.98 13.88 0.00
N SER A 492 18.84 13.75 0.65
CA SER A 492 18.64 12.75 1.71
C SER A 492 18.54 11.34 1.15
N LEU A 493 18.92 10.38 1.99
CA LEU A 493 18.83 8.94 1.73
C LEU A 493 17.76 8.31 2.61
N MET A 494 17.11 7.29 2.08
CA MET A 494 16.15 6.47 2.77
C MET A 494 16.11 5.08 2.15
N TYR A 495 16.12 4.06 2.97
CA TYR A 495 15.76 2.72 2.52
C TYR A 495 14.48 2.23 3.20
N SER A 496 13.74 1.40 2.48
CA SER A 496 12.61 0.65 2.98
C SER A 496 12.94 -0.83 2.88
N LEU A 497 12.97 -1.51 4.03
CA LEU A 497 13.13 -2.97 4.08
C LEU A 497 11.74 -3.59 4.20
N ASN A 498 11.39 -4.37 3.20
CA ASN A 498 10.06 -4.88 2.97
C ASN A 498 10.03 -6.39 3.24
N GLY A 499 9.19 -6.81 4.17
CA GLY A 499 8.98 -8.21 4.49
C GLY A 499 7.66 -8.75 3.91
N SER A 500 7.23 -9.88 4.46
CA SER A 500 6.06 -10.63 3.96
C SER A 500 5.14 -11.00 5.13
N GLU A 501 4.51 -10.00 5.73
CA GLU A 501 3.54 -10.18 6.81
C GLU A 501 2.29 -9.35 6.52
N GLY A 502 1.10 -9.90 6.79
CA GLY A 502 -0.18 -9.26 6.55
C GLY A 502 -0.78 -9.57 5.17
N ASN A 503 -1.74 -8.73 4.75
CA ASN A 503 -2.45 -8.89 3.48
C ASN A 503 -1.79 -8.10 2.34
N HIS A 504 -2.03 -8.55 1.11
CA HIS A 504 -1.52 -7.92 -0.12
C HIS A 504 0.01 -7.85 -0.17
N GLN A 505 0.67 -8.83 0.43
CA GLN A 505 2.13 -8.93 0.44
C GLN A 505 2.64 -9.82 -0.69
N HIS A 506 3.91 -9.62 -1.06
CA HIS A 506 4.64 -10.45 -2.00
C HIS A 506 5.63 -11.36 -1.27
N ALA A 507 6.26 -12.27 -2.00
CA ALA A 507 7.41 -13.02 -1.52
C ALA A 507 8.64 -12.10 -1.48
N ASN A 508 8.72 -11.26 -0.47
CA ASN A 508 9.75 -10.23 -0.31
C ASN A 508 10.98 -10.74 0.47
N GLY A 509 10.75 -11.57 1.49
CA GLY A 509 11.81 -11.98 2.41
C GLY A 509 12.40 -10.78 3.13
N LEU A 510 13.61 -10.39 2.74
CA LEU A 510 14.32 -9.18 3.17
C LEU A 510 14.58 -8.26 1.97
N SER A 511 13.54 -7.89 1.23
CA SER A 511 13.68 -7.01 0.06
C SER A 511 13.90 -5.56 0.46
N VAL A 512 14.66 -4.81 -0.34
CA VAL A 512 14.95 -3.39 -0.06
C VAL A 512 14.61 -2.49 -1.23
N GLU A 513 14.11 -1.29 -0.92
CA GLU A 513 14.03 -0.16 -1.86
C GLU A 513 15.07 0.89 -1.44
N PHE A 514 15.87 1.37 -2.39
CA PHE A 514 16.86 2.44 -2.18
C PHE A 514 16.46 3.72 -2.89
N TYR A 515 16.44 4.81 -2.15
CA TYR A 515 16.13 6.16 -2.64
C TYR A 515 17.40 7.00 -2.78
N GLY A 516 17.44 7.86 -3.78
CA GLY A 516 18.47 8.90 -3.93
C GLY A 516 18.19 9.88 -5.07
N LYS A 517 18.60 11.11 -4.88
CA LYS A 517 18.55 12.16 -5.92
C LYS A 517 17.15 12.35 -6.53
N GLY A 518 16.11 12.30 -5.72
CA GLY A 518 14.74 12.54 -6.16
C GLY A 518 13.97 11.30 -6.61
N LEU A 519 14.61 10.13 -6.69
CA LEU A 519 14.03 8.91 -7.23
C LEU A 519 14.20 7.71 -6.29
N THR A 520 13.26 6.78 -6.33
CA THR A 520 13.48 5.43 -5.81
C THR A 520 14.30 4.66 -6.84
N LEU A 521 15.63 4.82 -6.80
CA LEU A 521 16.54 4.27 -7.80
C LEU A 521 16.56 2.75 -7.82
N GLY A 522 16.52 2.11 -6.64
CA GLY A 522 16.34 0.67 -6.51
C GLY A 522 14.91 0.37 -6.05
N PRO A 523 13.92 0.31 -6.95
CA PRO A 523 12.51 0.23 -6.61
C PRO A 523 12.03 -1.19 -6.33
N ASP A 524 10.80 -1.30 -5.79
CA ASP A 524 9.95 -2.47 -5.93
C ASP A 524 9.32 -2.49 -7.34
N ALA A 525 9.15 -3.68 -7.92
CA ALA A 525 8.71 -3.80 -9.31
C ALA A 525 7.23 -3.49 -9.54
N GLY A 526 6.38 -3.61 -8.53
CA GLY A 526 4.94 -3.42 -8.64
C GLY A 526 4.15 -4.72 -8.77
N ILE A 527 3.02 -4.68 -9.47
CA ILE A 527 2.06 -5.79 -9.57
C ILE A 527 1.86 -6.36 -10.98
N GLY A 528 2.53 -5.81 -11.98
CA GLY A 528 2.34 -6.19 -13.37
C GLY A 528 1.14 -5.52 -14.03
N GLN A 529 0.65 -6.11 -15.11
CA GLN A 529 -0.44 -5.51 -15.90
C GLN A 529 -1.72 -5.32 -15.11
N SER A 530 -2.03 -6.26 -14.26
CA SER A 530 -3.21 -6.20 -13.40
C SER A 530 -3.13 -7.29 -12.33
N LEU A 531 -3.45 -6.90 -11.11
CA LEU A 531 -3.63 -7.81 -10.00
C LEU A 531 -4.64 -8.91 -10.40
N TYR A 532 -4.25 -10.17 -10.29
CA TYR A 532 -5.02 -11.37 -10.65
C TYR A 532 -5.40 -11.56 -12.12
N SER A 533 -5.05 -10.67 -13.03
CA SER A 533 -5.48 -10.77 -14.42
C SER A 533 -4.41 -11.23 -15.39
N GLY A 534 -3.15 -11.16 -15.00
CA GLY A 534 -2.03 -11.59 -15.80
C GLY A 534 -1.21 -12.64 -15.08
N LEU A 535 -0.65 -13.60 -15.82
CA LEU A 535 0.31 -14.57 -15.26
C LEU A 535 1.55 -13.88 -14.71
N ASP A 536 1.91 -12.71 -15.24
CA ASP A 536 3.08 -11.94 -14.81
C ASP A 536 3.04 -11.54 -13.33
N TYR A 537 1.84 -11.25 -12.78
CA TYR A 537 1.71 -11.04 -11.34
C TYR A 537 2.15 -12.25 -10.52
N LEU A 538 1.59 -13.42 -10.85
CA LEU A 538 1.83 -14.65 -10.09
C LEU A 538 3.22 -15.25 -10.33
N GLU A 539 3.71 -15.15 -11.55
CA GLU A 539 4.95 -15.79 -11.97
C GLU A 539 6.19 -14.93 -11.73
N TYR A 540 6.04 -13.60 -11.73
CA TYR A 540 7.18 -12.68 -11.62
C TYR A 540 7.04 -11.63 -10.54
N TYR A 541 6.08 -10.70 -10.68
CA TYR A 541 6.03 -9.48 -9.83
C TYR A 541 5.85 -9.77 -8.34
N SER A 542 5.19 -10.86 -7.97
CA SER A 542 5.01 -11.28 -6.58
C SER A 542 6.10 -12.22 -6.06
N GLN A 543 7.11 -12.56 -6.87
CA GLN A 543 8.14 -13.55 -6.57
C GLN A 543 9.49 -12.93 -6.24
N PHE A 544 10.38 -13.68 -5.56
CA PHE A 544 11.70 -13.20 -5.13
C PHE A 544 12.55 -12.56 -6.25
N PRO A 545 12.67 -13.14 -7.45
CA PRO A 545 13.56 -12.56 -8.48
C PRO A 545 13.17 -11.18 -9.01
N SER A 546 11.95 -10.70 -8.75
CA SER A 546 11.54 -9.32 -9.08
C SER A 546 11.92 -8.30 -8.00
N HIS A 547 12.39 -8.74 -6.86
CA HIS A 547 12.71 -7.92 -5.69
C HIS A 547 14.21 -7.82 -5.46
N ASN A 548 14.63 -6.82 -4.69
CA ASN A 548 16.03 -6.62 -4.30
C ASN A 548 16.33 -7.45 -3.05
N THR A 549 16.49 -8.74 -3.24
CA THR A 549 16.68 -9.73 -2.16
C THR A 549 17.51 -10.92 -2.65
N VAL A 550 17.63 -11.93 -1.81
CA VAL A 550 18.34 -13.18 -2.16
C VAL A 550 17.34 -14.31 -2.35
N CYS A 551 17.42 -14.99 -3.52
CA CYS A 551 16.68 -16.21 -3.81
C CYS A 551 17.58 -17.41 -3.60
N VAL A 552 17.09 -18.41 -2.88
CA VAL A 552 17.86 -19.60 -2.49
C VAL A 552 17.51 -20.79 -3.36
N ASP A 553 18.53 -21.45 -3.94
CA ASP A 553 18.42 -22.64 -4.81
C ASP A 553 17.47 -22.47 -6.00
N GLY A 554 17.12 -21.23 -6.35
CA GLY A 554 16.20 -20.91 -7.45
C GLY A 554 14.75 -21.30 -7.24
N ILE A 555 14.37 -21.71 -6.02
CA ILE A 555 13.03 -22.24 -5.72
C ILE A 555 12.31 -21.56 -4.58
N SER A 556 12.94 -20.57 -3.96
CA SER A 556 12.36 -19.90 -2.79
C SER A 556 11.16 -19.04 -3.17
N SER A 557 9.98 -19.50 -2.82
CA SER A 557 8.71 -18.78 -2.95
C SER A 557 7.77 -19.23 -1.84
N TYR A 558 6.75 -18.43 -1.57
CA TYR A 558 5.69 -18.82 -0.64
C TYR A 558 4.39 -18.11 -1.02
N PRO A 559 3.25 -18.54 -0.46
CA PRO A 559 1.96 -17.93 -0.79
C PRO A 559 1.98 -16.41 -0.57
N VAL A 560 1.50 -15.68 -1.57
CA VAL A 560 1.31 -14.23 -1.56
C VAL A 560 -0.08 -13.89 -1.04
N MET A 561 -0.44 -12.62 -1.02
CA MET A 561 -1.70 -12.07 -0.51
C MET A 561 -1.77 -12.04 1.01
N LYS A 562 -2.02 -13.13 1.68
CA LYS A 562 -2.01 -13.22 3.14
C LYS A 562 -0.82 -14.04 3.58
N SER A 563 0.17 -13.40 4.16
CA SER A 563 1.43 -14.02 4.55
C SER A 563 1.69 -13.85 6.05
N ASN A 564 2.37 -14.84 6.64
CA ASN A 564 2.80 -14.87 8.04
C ASN A 564 4.31 -15.14 8.12
N HIS A 565 5.08 -14.48 7.27
CA HIS A 565 6.52 -14.68 7.15
C HIS A 565 7.28 -13.39 7.48
N ALA A 566 7.19 -12.99 8.74
CA ALA A 566 7.84 -11.78 9.24
C ALA A 566 9.35 -11.98 9.45
N PHE A 567 10.13 -10.95 9.18
CA PHE A 567 11.50 -10.86 9.68
C PHE A 567 11.51 -10.34 11.13
N LYS A 568 12.63 -10.55 11.80
CA LYS A 568 12.90 -9.99 13.13
C LYS A 568 13.94 -8.90 13.02
N LEU A 569 13.70 -7.77 13.67
CA LEU A 569 14.74 -6.77 13.91
C LEU A 569 15.62 -7.24 15.07
N LEU A 570 16.90 -7.46 14.80
CA LEU A 570 17.86 -7.88 15.81
C LEU A 570 18.47 -6.68 16.55
N HIS A 571 18.98 -5.74 15.79
CA HIS A 571 19.70 -4.56 16.29
C HIS A 571 19.45 -3.37 15.40
N SER A 572 19.46 -2.17 15.97
CA SER A 572 19.37 -0.92 15.24
C SER A 572 19.95 0.26 16.02
N TYR A 573 20.42 1.26 15.30
CA TYR A 573 20.69 2.59 15.83
C TYR A 573 20.26 3.65 14.78
N PRO A 574 19.51 4.69 15.21
CA PRO A 574 18.79 4.75 16.47
C PRO A 574 17.74 3.64 16.60
N GLN A 575 17.25 3.42 17.82
CA GLN A 575 16.19 2.45 18.06
C GLN A 575 14.91 2.88 17.34
N PRO A 576 14.04 1.95 16.92
CA PRO A 576 12.77 2.28 16.34
C PRO A 576 11.95 3.17 17.27
N SER A 577 11.26 4.14 16.68
CA SER A 577 10.43 5.07 17.42
C SER A 577 9.24 5.55 16.58
N THR A 578 8.21 6.03 17.24
CA THR A 578 7.21 6.89 16.60
C THR A 578 7.80 8.29 16.38
N ALA A 579 7.18 9.11 15.53
CA ALA A 579 7.63 10.48 15.32
C ALA A 579 7.50 11.36 16.58
N GLU A 580 6.61 11.00 17.49
CA GLU A 580 6.43 11.69 18.77
C GLU A 580 7.58 11.41 19.74
N GLU A 581 8.10 10.20 19.76
CA GLU A 581 9.22 9.79 20.61
C GLU A 581 10.57 10.31 20.07
N ARG A 582 10.77 10.19 18.78
CA ARG A 582 11.95 10.64 18.06
C ARG A 582 11.64 10.85 16.60
N ASN A 583 11.84 12.06 16.11
CA ASN A 583 11.71 12.40 14.69
C ASN A 583 13.03 12.97 14.15
N LEU A 584 13.07 13.28 12.86
CA LEU A 584 14.29 13.80 12.25
C LEU A 584 14.72 15.18 12.78
N ALA A 585 13.81 15.94 13.40
CA ALA A 585 14.15 17.20 14.06
C ALA A 585 14.58 17.03 15.53
N SER A 586 14.46 15.83 16.10
CA SER A 586 14.86 15.55 17.48
C SER A 586 16.37 15.64 17.68
N GLU A 587 16.78 16.01 18.90
CA GLU A 587 18.19 16.14 19.28
C GLU A 587 18.69 14.93 20.09
N ASN A 588 17.86 13.90 20.27
CA ASN A 588 18.17 12.73 21.10
C ASN A 588 18.80 11.56 20.32
N TYR A 589 19.57 11.85 19.29
CA TYR A 589 20.36 10.88 18.54
C TYR A 589 21.38 11.59 17.65
N PHE A 590 22.36 10.82 17.13
CA PHE A 590 23.30 11.29 16.11
C PHE A 590 22.82 10.88 14.71
N ARG A 591 22.95 11.79 13.74
CA ARG A 591 22.44 11.63 12.37
C ARG A 591 23.47 11.06 11.40
N GLY A 592 24.74 11.05 11.75
CA GLY A 592 25.83 10.75 10.83
C GLY A 592 25.84 9.32 10.30
N VAL A 593 25.44 8.36 11.12
CA VAL A 593 25.37 6.94 10.77
C VAL A 593 24.17 6.30 11.44
N CYS A 594 23.41 5.53 10.68
CA CYS A 594 22.40 4.65 11.23
C CYS A 594 22.57 3.24 10.66
N TYR A 595 22.05 2.24 11.33
CA TYR A 595 22.06 0.86 10.87
C TYR A 595 20.89 0.06 11.42
N THR A 596 20.55 -1.00 10.71
CA THR A 596 19.64 -2.07 11.17
C THR A 596 20.24 -3.42 10.82
N GLU A 597 20.01 -4.42 11.65
CA GLU A 597 20.30 -5.81 11.34
C GLU A 597 19.04 -6.64 11.57
N THR A 598 18.62 -7.37 10.54
CA THR A 598 17.40 -8.17 10.54
C THR A 598 17.70 -9.64 10.28
N TYR A 599 16.81 -10.49 10.74
CA TYR A 599 16.87 -11.94 10.54
C TYR A 599 15.57 -12.46 9.97
N PHE A 600 15.68 -13.38 9.03
CA PHE A 600 14.55 -14.05 8.39
C PHE A 600 14.90 -15.51 8.11
N ARG A 601 13.96 -16.41 8.40
CA ARG A 601 14.05 -17.79 7.89
C ARG A 601 13.11 -17.93 6.71
N GLU A 602 13.69 -18.12 5.52
CA GLU A 602 12.91 -18.29 4.30
C GLU A 602 12.16 -19.63 4.38
N PRO A 603 10.81 -19.64 4.25
CA PRO A 603 10.02 -20.82 4.62
C PRO A 603 10.15 -22.02 3.68
N GLU A 604 10.42 -21.80 2.39
CA GLU A 604 10.53 -22.93 1.43
C GLU A 604 11.90 -23.60 1.46
N SER A 605 12.96 -22.82 1.44
CA SER A 605 14.33 -23.32 1.48
C SER A 605 14.84 -23.62 2.88
N GLN A 606 14.17 -23.12 3.91
CA GLN A 606 14.64 -23.11 5.30
C GLN A 606 16.02 -22.45 5.44
N ALA A 607 16.27 -21.43 4.63
CA ALA A 607 17.51 -20.65 4.74
C ALA A 607 17.43 -19.60 5.85
N ASP A 608 18.47 -19.57 6.67
CA ASP A 608 18.69 -18.47 7.59
C ASP A 608 19.29 -17.30 6.81
N GLN A 609 18.67 -16.13 6.92
CA GLN A 609 19.10 -14.91 6.25
C GLN A 609 19.23 -13.78 7.26
N THR A 610 20.34 -13.03 7.18
CA THR A 610 20.49 -11.76 7.88
C THR A 610 20.80 -10.67 6.86
N ARG A 611 20.25 -9.49 7.09
CA ARG A 611 20.59 -8.30 6.28
C ARG A 611 20.94 -7.15 7.21
N LEU A 612 22.16 -6.65 7.09
CA LEU A 612 22.57 -5.41 7.72
C LEU A 612 22.51 -4.30 6.68
N LEU A 613 21.75 -3.27 6.99
CA LEU A 613 21.65 -2.05 6.19
C LEU A 613 22.11 -0.86 7.02
N SER A 614 22.84 0.05 6.39
CA SER A 614 23.32 1.28 7.02
C SER A 614 23.26 2.44 6.05
N ILE A 615 23.00 3.63 6.58
CA ILE A 615 23.18 4.90 5.88
C ILE A 615 24.33 5.63 6.55
N VAL A 616 25.34 6.00 5.78
CA VAL A 616 26.49 6.75 6.25
C VAL A 616 26.51 8.10 5.56
N ASP A 617 26.42 9.17 6.34
CA ASP A 617 26.34 10.54 5.85
C ASP A 617 27.64 11.03 5.21
N THR A 618 27.53 11.77 4.13
CA THR A 618 28.61 12.52 3.47
C THR A 618 28.12 13.91 3.08
N ASP A 619 29.03 14.80 2.68
CA ASP A 619 28.63 16.12 2.17
C ASP A 619 27.77 16.05 0.89
N GLY A 620 27.84 14.93 0.16
CA GLY A 620 27.00 14.65 -1.02
C GLY A 620 25.65 14.00 -0.71
N GLY A 621 25.31 13.77 0.56
CA GLY A 621 24.10 13.10 1.01
C GLY A 621 24.40 11.81 1.75
N GLY A 622 25.23 10.94 1.22
CA GLY A 622 25.63 9.70 1.86
C GLY A 622 25.72 8.52 0.91
N TYR A 623 25.97 7.36 1.53
CA TYR A 623 25.94 6.06 0.85
C TYR A 623 25.28 5.01 1.74
N TYR A 624 24.84 3.93 1.11
CA TYR A 624 24.29 2.75 1.77
C TYR A 624 25.34 1.66 1.92
N VAL A 625 25.26 0.93 3.02
CA VAL A 625 25.97 -0.34 3.22
C VAL A 625 24.93 -1.45 3.27
N ASP A 626 25.16 -2.52 2.52
CA ASP A 626 24.28 -3.69 2.46
C ASP A 626 25.13 -4.96 2.63
N ILE A 627 24.89 -5.67 3.73
CA ILE A 627 25.57 -6.93 4.02
C ILE A 627 24.52 -8.01 4.18
N PHE A 628 24.41 -8.88 3.17
CA PHE A 628 23.44 -9.96 3.12
C PHE A 628 24.10 -11.31 3.31
N ARG A 629 23.73 -12.02 4.36
CA ARG A 629 24.19 -13.38 4.66
C ARG A 629 23.03 -14.35 4.52
N SER A 630 23.28 -15.48 3.83
CA SER A 630 22.25 -16.47 3.57
C SER A 630 22.85 -17.88 3.55
N ARG A 631 22.24 -18.81 4.28
CA ARG A 631 22.59 -20.25 4.26
C ARG A 631 21.40 -21.10 4.66
N LYS A 632 21.30 -22.28 4.08
CA LYS A 632 20.31 -23.26 4.51
C LYS A 632 20.65 -23.79 5.90
N HIS A 633 19.66 -23.87 6.78
CA HIS A 633 19.83 -24.31 8.16
C HIS A 633 20.41 -25.74 8.24
N GLU A 634 19.87 -26.62 7.40
CA GLU A 634 20.28 -28.03 7.31
C GLU A 634 21.48 -28.27 6.37
N GLY A 635 22.00 -27.22 5.73
CA GLY A 635 23.03 -27.33 4.70
C GLY A 635 22.50 -27.86 3.37
N GLY A 636 23.38 -28.25 2.49
CA GLY A 636 23.00 -28.73 1.14
C GLY A 636 22.69 -27.61 0.16
N ASP A 637 23.19 -26.43 0.42
CA ASP A 637 23.01 -25.25 -0.43
C ASP A 637 23.59 -25.47 -1.82
N LYS A 638 22.80 -25.23 -2.86
CA LYS A 638 23.27 -25.24 -4.25
C LYS A 638 23.79 -23.86 -4.63
N MET A 639 22.95 -22.84 -4.46
CA MET A 639 23.28 -21.45 -4.81
C MET A 639 22.41 -20.45 -4.06
N HIS A 640 22.94 -19.25 -3.93
CA HIS A 640 22.22 -18.08 -3.47
C HIS A 640 22.37 -16.99 -4.51
N ASP A 641 21.25 -16.41 -4.97
CA ASP A 641 21.23 -15.34 -5.96
C ASP A 641 20.83 -14.02 -5.33
N TYR A 642 21.76 -13.08 -5.33
CA TYR A 642 21.51 -11.71 -4.90
C TYR A 642 21.02 -10.90 -6.10
N PHE A 643 19.78 -10.42 -6.04
CA PHE A 643 19.17 -9.58 -7.06
C PHE A 643 19.22 -8.11 -6.66
N TYR A 644 19.59 -7.28 -7.61
CA TYR A 644 19.43 -5.83 -7.53
C TYR A 644 18.87 -5.28 -8.84
N HIS A 645 17.81 -4.49 -8.73
CA HIS A 645 17.12 -3.83 -9.85
C HIS A 645 17.25 -2.32 -9.68
N ASN A 646 17.57 -1.63 -10.78
CA ASN A 646 17.69 -0.18 -10.76
C ASN A 646 16.96 0.43 -11.96
N LEU A 647 16.38 1.61 -11.75
CA LEU A 647 15.86 2.43 -12.84
C LEU A 647 17.01 2.86 -13.77
N GLY A 648 16.66 3.18 -15.00
CA GLY A 648 17.57 3.78 -15.97
C GLY A 648 17.56 3.12 -17.32
N GLN A 649 18.33 3.71 -18.23
CA GLN A 649 18.46 3.27 -19.61
C GLN A 649 19.75 2.50 -19.84
N THR A 650 20.80 2.74 -19.06
CA THR A 650 22.11 2.12 -19.22
C THR A 650 22.70 1.59 -17.93
N MET A 651 23.37 0.45 -18.04
CA MET A 651 24.11 -0.19 -16.97
C MET A 651 25.52 -0.52 -17.43
N SER A 652 26.51 -0.15 -16.63
CA SER A 652 27.90 -0.51 -16.84
C SER A 652 28.40 -1.35 -15.68
N VAL A 653 28.96 -2.51 -15.95
CA VAL A 653 29.52 -3.41 -14.93
C VAL A 653 30.99 -3.71 -15.25
N THR A 654 31.88 -3.32 -14.36
CA THR A 654 33.34 -3.49 -14.48
C THR A 654 33.91 -4.07 -13.19
N ALA A 655 35.18 -4.46 -13.20
CA ALA A 655 35.89 -4.64 -11.96
C ALA A 655 36.05 -3.30 -11.23
N ALA A 656 36.15 -3.31 -9.92
CA ALA A 656 36.23 -2.08 -9.11
C ALA A 656 37.47 -1.24 -9.39
N ASP A 657 38.53 -1.86 -9.94
CA ASP A 657 39.76 -1.16 -10.39
C ASP A 657 39.62 -0.48 -11.77
N GLY A 658 38.39 -0.57 -12.37
CA GLY A 658 38.10 -0.03 -13.68
C GLY A 658 38.45 -0.96 -14.85
N SER A 659 39.06 -2.11 -14.61
CA SER A 659 39.37 -3.08 -15.67
C SER A 659 38.07 -3.69 -16.23
N PRO A 660 38.00 -3.94 -17.54
CA PRO A 660 36.80 -4.57 -18.15
C PRO A 660 36.66 -6.02 -17.72
N LEU A 661 35.40 -6.49 -17.70
CA LEU A 661 35.06 -7.88 -17.48
C LEU A 661 34.54 -8.51 -18.77
N ASP A 662 34.93 -9.76 -19.02
CA ASP A 662 34.59 -10.50 -20.25
C ASP A 662 33.20 -11.15 -20.12
N PHE A 663 32.14 -10.36 -20.21
CA PHE A 663 30.78 -10.87 -20.23
C PHE A 663 30.49 -11.61 -21.53
N ALA A 664 29.82 -12.75 -21.42
CA ALA A 664 29.33 -13.53 -22.56
C ALA A 664 27.83 -13.78 -22.40
N PRO A 665 27.07 -13.90 -23.51
CA PRO A 665 25.68 -14.28 -23.47
C PRO A 665 25.48 -15.58 -22.68
N SER A 666 24.43 -15.64 -21.88
CA SER A 666 24.10 -16.80 -21.05
C SER A 666 22.58 -16.95 -20.92
N GLU A 667 22.13 -18.17 -20.78
CA GLU A 667 20.75 -18.51 -20.43
C GLU A 667 20.66 -19.18 -19.05
N GLU A 668 21.76 -19.16 -18.29
CA GLU A 668 21.88 -19.92 -17.05
C GLU A 668 20.84 -19.51 -15.99
N LEU A 669 20.49 -18.22 -15.91
CA LEU A 669 19.46 -17.76 -14.98
C LEU A 669 18.08 -18.34 -15.28
N SER A 670 17.75 -18.56 -16.55
CA SER A 670 16.42 -19.06 -16.96
C SER A 670 16.10 -20.46 -16.45
N PHE A 671 17.12 -21.20 -15.99
CA PHE A 671 16.99 -22.58 -15.52
C PHE A 671 17.36 -22.73 -14.03
N ALA A 672 17.21 -21.69 -13.26
CA ALA A 672 17.65 -21.69 -11.87
C ALA A 672 16.88 -22.65 -10.95
N GLY A 673 15.60 -22.89 -11.23
CA GLY A 673 14.78 -23.81 -10.44
C GLY A 673 13.53 -24.30 -11.16
N ALA A 674 13.12 -25.51 -10.86
CA ALA A 674 12.03 -26.20 -11.55
C ALA A 674 10.64 -25.60 -11.31
N HIS A 675 10.44 -24.86 -10.21
CA HIS A 675 9.14 -24.39 -9.76
C HIS A 675 8.99 -22.89 -9.75
N LEU A 676 10.04 -22.14 -10.10
CA LEU A 676 10.03 -20.68 -10.05
C LEU A 676 10.14 -20.09 -11.45
N TYR A 677 9.01 -19.78 -12.03
CA TYR A 677 8.93 -19.20 -13.38
C TYR A 677 9.51 -17.79 -13.48
N ALA A 678 9.68 -17.08 -12.36
CA ALA A 678 10.16 -15.69 -12.35
C ALA A 678 11.50 -15.50 -13.07
N TYR A 679 12.39 -16.47 -12.99
CA TYR A 679 13.67 -16.43 -13.71
C TYR A 679 13.53 -16.36 -15.23
N SER A 680 12.46 -16.94 -15.79
CA SER A 680 12.22 -16.93 -17.23
C SER A 680 11.81 -15.54 -17.77
N TYR A 681 11.41 -14.63 -16.90
CA TYR A 681 11.10 -13.23 -17.25
C TYR A 681 12.34 -12.35 -17.40
N ILE A 682 13.50 -12.82 -16.92
CA ILE A 682 14.78 -12.11 -17.02
C ILE A 682 15.41 -12.48 -18.36
N TYR A 683 15.80 -11.49 -19.13
CA TYR A 683 16.27 -11.68 -20.51
C TYR A 683 17.52 -10.86 -20.82
N ASP A 684 18.09 -11.04 -22.03
CA ASP A 684 19.34 -10.41 -22.46
C ASP A 684 20.45 -10.60 -21.43
N GLN A 685 20.54 -11.81 -20.88
CA GLN A 685 21.49 -12.14 -19.83
C GLN A 685 22.91 -12.25 -20.41
N GLN A 686 23.84 -11.61 -19.71
CA GLN A 686 25.27 -11.79 -19.91
C GLN A 686 25.92 -12.16 -18.58
N MET A 687 26.87 -13.06 -18.61
CA MET A 687 27.51 -13.59 -17.40
C MET A 687 29.03 -13.55 -17.50
N VAL A 688 29.65 -13.30 -16.36
CA VAL A 688 31.09 -13.51 -16.16
C VAL A 688 31.30 -14.20 -14.82
N GLN A 689 32.21 -15.13 -14.75
CA GLN A 689 32.69 -15.71 -13.50
C GLN A 689 33.98 -15.02 -13.09
N THR A 690 34.00 -14.46 -11.90
CA THR A 690 35.15 -13.65 -11.43
C THR A 690 35.22 -13.63 -9.92
N ASP A 691 36.44 -13.50 -9.40
CA ASP A 691 36.73 -13.24 -7.99
C ASP A 691 37.00 -11.77 -7.68
N LYS A 692 36.97 -10.91 -8.71
CA LYS A 692 37.23 -9.47 -8.56
C LYS A 692 36.08 -8.75 -7.90
N ASN A 693 36.40 -7.70 -7.14
CA ASN A 693 35.42 -6.74 -6.69
C ASN A 693 34.75 -6.06 -7.90
N ILE A 694 33.47 -5.81 -7.81
CA ILE A 694 32.64 -5.28 -8.88
C ILE A 694 32.29 -3.81 -8.64
N ARG A 695 32.24 -3.03 -9.71
CA ARG A 695 31.57 -1.75 -9.75
C ARG A 695 30.49 -1.78 -10.83
N ALA A 696 29.26 -1.39 -10.46
CA ALA A 696 28.15 -1.23 -11.39
C ALA A 696 27.62 0.21 -11.32
N ASP A 697 27.44 0.83 -12.45
CA ASP A 697 26.82 2.15 -12.59
C ASP A 697 25.51 2.02 -13.36
N PHE A 698 24.41 2.45 -12.74
CA PHE A 698 23.06 2.48 -13.32
C PHE A 698 22.70 3.93 -13.59
N THR A 699 22.39 4.28 -14.82
CA THR A 699 22.20 5.68 -15.23
C THR A 699 20.77 5.94 -15.70
N VAL A 700 20.13 6.89 -15.04
CA VAL A 700 18.84 7.49 -15.45
C VAL A 700 19.16 8.76 -16.21
N ARG A 701 18.76 8.80 -17.48
CA ARG A 701 18.87 9.98 -18.34
C ARG A 701 17.50 10.63 -18.47
N PRO A 702 17.32 11.86 -17.96
CA PRO A 702 16.05 12.57 -18.09
C PRO A 702 15.74 12.90 -19.56
N ASP A 703 14.49 12.67 -19.99
CA ASP A 703 14.03 13.01 -21.36
C ASP A 703 14.12 14.52 -21.65
N ALA A 704 13.91 15.33 -20.62
CA ALA A 704 14.00 16.81 -20.73
C ALA A 704 15.44 17.34 -20.73
N GLY A 705 16.44 16.47 -20.62
CA GLY A 705 17.84 16.88 -20.47
C GLY A 705 18.19 17.25 -19.03
N GLY A 706 19.38 17.78 -18.83
CA GLY A 706 19.93 18.10 -17.52
C GLY A 706 20.89 17.02 -17.02
N ASP A 707 21.09 16.97 -15.70
CA ASP A 707 21.98 15.99 -15.09
C ASP A 707 21.45 14.56 -15.22
N ASP A 708 22.32 13.65 -15.57
CA ASP A 708 22.07 12.23 -15.39
C ASP A 708 22.04 11.90 -13.89
N ILE A 709 21.13 11.01 -13.51
CA ILE A 709 21.03 10.49 -12.15
C ILE A 709 21.59 9.08 -12.15
N ARG A 710 22.46 8.80 -11.21
CA ARG A 710 23.20 7.54 -11.19
C ARG A 710 23.12 6.89 -9.82
N MET A 711 22.99 5.56 -9.81
CA MET A 711 23.33 4.73 -8.68
C MET A 711 24.63 4.00 -8.99
N THR A 712 25.63 4.15 -8.13
CA THR A 712 26.86 3.37 -8.20
C THR A 712 26.86 2.32 -7.11
N MET A 713 27.06 1.06 -7.50
CA MET A 713 27.19 -0.08 -6.59
C MET A 713 28.62 -0.61 -6.64
N TRP A 714 29.23 -0.79 -5.48
CA TRP A 714 30.44 -1.60 -5.30
C TRP A 714 30.05 -2.88 -4.58
N GLN A 715 30.51 -4.03 -5.05
CA GLN A 715 30.26 -5.31 -4.39
C GLN A 715 31.54 -6.12 -4.26
N GLN A 716 31.72 -6.73 -3.08
CA GLN A 716 32.85 -7.60 -2.81
C GLN A 716 32.89 -8.81 -3.74
N GLY A 717 34.05 -9.09 -4.30
CA GLY A 717 34.30 -10.31 -5.05
C GLY A 717 34.52 -11.52 -4.13
N MET A 718 34.12 -12.68 -4.62
CA MET A 718 34.34 -13.96 -3.97
C MET A 718 34.79 -15.01 -5.00
N PRO A 719 35.62 -16.00 -4.60
CA PRO A 719 36.08 -17.03 -5.51
C PRO A 719 34.91 -17.77 -6.19
N GLY A 720 34.93 -17.85 -7.52
CA GLY A 720 33.96 -18.58 -8.29
C GLY A 720 32.58 -17.93 -8.40
N ARG A 721 32.40 -16.70 -7.95
CA ARG A 721 31.12 -15.99 -8.04
C ARG A 721 30.78 -15.66 -9.47
N LYS A 722 29.53 -15.91 -9.86
CA LYS A 722 29.01 -15.55 -11.17
C LYS A 722 28.25 -14.24 -11.09
N ILE A 723 28.59 -13.35 -12.00
CA ILE A 723 27.95 -12.02 -12.11
C ILE A 723 27.17 -11.97 -13.40
N PHE A 724 25.89 -11.61 -13.29
CA PHE A 724 24.99 -11.42 -14.41
C PHE A 724 24.59 -9.95 -14.53
N ARG A 725 24.59 -9.44 -15.74
CA ARG A 725 23.89 -8.25 -16.12
C ARG A 725 22.78 -8.62 -17.10
N ALA A 726 21.57 -8.17 -16.86
CA ALA A 726 20.40 -8.58 -17.59
C ALA A 726 19.34 -7.49 -17.61
N LEU A 727 18.26 -7.75 -18.31
CA LEU A 727 17.06 -6.94 -18.33
C LEU A 727 15.89 -7.72 -17.73
N SER A 728 15.07 -7.04 -16.96
CA SER A 728 13.83 -7.55 -16.39
C SER A 728 12.62 -6.79 -16.91
N PRO A 729 11.40 -7.29 -16.72
CA PRO A 729 10.19 -6.54 -17.05
C PRO A 729 10.20 -5.13 -16.45
N GLU A 730 9.40 -4.24 -17.02
CA GLU A 730 9.29 -2.85 -16.57
C GLU A 730 9.00 -2.74 -15.07
N THR A 731 9.46 -1.67 -14.45
CA THR A 731 9.04 -1.29 -13.08
C THR A 731 7.61 -0.78 -13.13
N GLU A 732 6.66 -1.71 -13.17
CA GLU A 732 5.24 -1.42 -13.40
C GLU A 732 4.69 -0.46 -12.34
N GLY A 733 5.11 -0.58 -11.09
CA GLY A 733 4.66 0.29 -10.00
C GLY A 733 4.84 1.78 -10.27
N LEU A 734 5.82 2.16 -11.08
CA LEU A 734 6.09 3.55 -11.47
C LEU A 734 5.61 3.91 -12.87
N SER A 735 4.99 2.97 -13.60
CA SER A 735 4.62 3.16 -15.01
C SER A 735 3.56 4.25 -15.23
N ARG A 736 2.77 4.56 -14.22
CA ARG A 736 1.70 5.57 -14.25
C ARG A 736 2.13 6.92 -13.68
N ASP A 737 3.33 7.00 -13.14
CA ASP A 737 3.85 8.23 -12.53
C ASP A 737 4.35 9.21 -13.60
N ARG A 738 3.57 10.27 -13.83
CA ARG A 738 3.89 11.30 -14.83
C ARG A 738 5.07 12.19 -14.42
N SER A 739 5.50 12.16 -13.18
CA SER A 739 6.64 12.94 -12.68
C SER A 739 7.98 12.23 -12.87
N MET A 740 7.98 10.98 -13.37
CA MET A 740 9.21 10.27 -13.67
C MET A 740 9.99 11.01 -14.78
N PRO A 741 11.32 11.10 -14.64
CA PRO A 741 12.15 11.85 -15.59
C PRO A 741 12.25 11.20 -16.98
N TYR A 742 11.82 9.94 -17.10
CA TYR A 742 11.70 9.22 -18.36
C TYR A 742 10.49 8.29 -18.32
N LYS A 743 10.04 7.85 -19.51
CA LYS A 743 8.87 6.97 -19.62
C LYS A 743 9.23 5.55 -19.14
N ILE A 744 8.60 5.09 -18.07
CA ILE A 744 8.81 3.74 -17.52
C ILE A 744 8.12 2.67 -18.37
N LYS A 745 6.89 2.94 -18.83
CA LYS A 745 6.08 1.96 -19.56
C LYS A 745 6.78 1.50 -20.83
N GLY A 746 7.01 0.18 -20.94
CA GLY A 746 7.71 -0.41 -22.06
C GLY A 746 9.24 -0.34 -21.98
N GLN A 747 9.79 0.20 -20.90
CA GLN A 747 11.24 0.19 -20.65
C GLN A 747 11.62 -0.96 -19.71
N PRO A 748 12.68 -1.71 -20.03
CA PRO A 748 13.14 -2.76 -19.13
C PRO A 748 13.73 -2.17 -17.86
N THR A 749 13.69 -2.95 -16.78
CA THR A 749 14.41 -2.65 -15.55
C THR A 749 15.82 -3.23 -15.64
N LEU A 750 16.82 -2.41 -15.34
CA LEU A 750 18.23 -2.84 -15.30
C LEU A 750 18.43 -3.79 -14.12
N THR A 751 19.02 -4.96 -14.39
CA THR A 751 19.11 -6.04 -13.41
C THR A 751 20.54 -6.55 -13.27
N TYR A 752 20.99 -6.60 -12.02
CA TYR A 752 22.26 -7.18 -11.60
C TYR A 752 21.98 -8.40 -10.73
N VAL A 753 22.66 -9.51 -10.99
CA VAL A 753 22.57 -10.73 -10.17
C VAL A 753 23.95 -11.22 -9.82
N ALA A 754 24.21 -11.46 -8.53
CA ALA A 754 25.40 -12.17 -8.09
C ALA A 754 25.02 -13.55 -7.56
N ARG A 755 25.55 -14.59 -8.19
CA ARG A 755 25.30 -15.99 -7.81
C ARG A 755 26.49 -16.53 -7.03
N GLN A 756 26.24 -16.94 -5.80
CA GLN A 756 27.19 -17.66 -4.97
C GLN A 756 26.85 -19.15 -4.98
N THR A 757 27.76 -19.98 -5.46
CA THR A 757 27.65 -21.43 -5.36
C THR A 757 27.90 -21.88 -3.93
N GLY A 758 27.07 -22.76 -3.40
CA GLY A 758 27.08 -23.14 -2.01
C GLY A 758 26.46 -22.04 -1.11
N GLU A 759 26.85 -21.99 0.13
CA GLU A 759 26.30 -21.02 1.11
C GLU A 759 26.90 -19.61 0.92
N ALA A 760 26.15 -18.61 1.35
CA ALA A 760 26.51 -17.20 1.29
C ALA A 760 26.51 -16.55 2.69
N TRP A 761 26.97 -17.26 3.69
CA TRP A 761 27.12 -16.81 5.08
C TRP A 761 28.56 -16.43 5.41
N THR A 762 29.49 -17.32 5.11
CA THR A 762 30.93 -17.06 5.18
C THR A 762 31.47 -16.42 3.90
N ARG A 763 30.65 -16.38 2.88
CA ARG A 763 30.86 -15.69 1.60
C ARG A 763 29.71 -14.74 1.31
N PRO A 764 29.46 -13.73 2.19
CA PRO A 764 28.31 -12.87 2.11
C PRO A 764 28.34 -11.97 0.87
N PHE A 765 27.17 -11.41 0.54
CA PHE A 765 27.08 -10.30 -0.39
C PHE A 765 27.28 -8.99 0.37
N VAL A 766 28.40 -8.35 0.13
CA VAL A 766 28.81 -7.10 0.78
C VAL A 766 28.83 -6.01 -0.26
N SER A 767 28.01 -4.99 -0.10
CA SER A 767 27.82 -3.95 -1.11
C SER A 767 27.79 -2.56 -0.50
N VAL A 768 28.21 -1.58 -1.30
CA VAL A 768 28.07 -0.14 -1.01
C VAL A 768 27.33 0.49 -2.19
N PHE A 769 26.36 1.35 -1.92
CA PHE A 769 25.57 2.05 -2.94
C PHE A 769 25.65 3.56 -2.72
N GLU A 770 25.94 4.30 -3.76
CA GLU A 770 25.93 5.77 -3.71
C GLU A 770 25.12 6.36 -4.85
N PRO A 771 24.01 7.09 -4.55
CA PRO A 771 23.35 7.93 -5.54
C PRO A 771 24.18 9.18 -5.85
N SER A 772 24.23 9.58 -7.12
CA SER A 772 24.91 10.80 -7.56
C SER A 772 24.23 11.44 -8.75
N VAL A 773 24.58 12.67 -9.03
CA VAL A 773 24.23 13.38 -10.28
C VAL A 773 25.50 13.67 -11.09
N SER A 774 25.38 13.72 -12.42
CA SER A 774 26.54 13.82 -13.32
C SER A 774 27.36 15.09 -13.12
N SER A 775 26.74 16.20 -12.74
CA SER A 775 27.45 17.49 -12.51
C SER A 775 28.34 17.47 -11.26
N GLU A 776 28.01 16.65 -10.25
CA GLU A 776 28.74 16.57 -8.98
C GLU A 776 29.66 15.34 -8.91
N GLY A 777 29.29 14.26 -9.59
CA GLY A 777 29.97 12.97 -9.52
C GLY A 777 29.81 12.28 -8.17
N ASN A 778 30.53 11.17 -7.97
CA ASN A 778 30.54 10.42 -6.73
C ASN A 778 31.33 11.15 -5.65
N PHE A 779 30.81 11.19 -4.43
CA PHE A 779 31.54 11.63 -3.25
C PHE A 779 32.46 10.51 -2.70
N VAL A 780 32.05 9.26 -2.89
CA VAL A 780 32.88 8.09 -2.64
C VAL A 780 33.86 7.93 -3.79
N SER A 781 35.17 8.02 -3.50
CA SER A 781 36.20 7.87 -4.52
C SER A 781 36.70 6.43 -4.67
N ARG A 782 36.63 5.63 -3.60
CA ARG A 782 37.10 4.25 -3.60
C ARG A 782 36.45 3.43 -2.49
N VAL A 783 36.17 2.16 -2.80
CA VAL A 783 35.70 1.16 -1.84
C VAL A 783 36.64 -0.05 -1.88
N ASP A 784 37.24 -0.39 -0.75
CA ASP A 784 38.02 -1.60 -0.59
C ASP A 784 37.32 -2.55 0.37
N PHE A 785 37.21 -3.82 -0.04
CA PHE A 785 36.60 -4.87 0.78
C PHE A 785 37.70 -5.71 1.41
N VAL A 786 37.53 -6.00 2.71
CA VAL A 786 38.48 -6.73 3.52
C VAL A 786 37.80 -7.94 4.16
N ARG A 787 38.54 -9.02 4.35
CA ARG A 787 38.12 -10.15 5.19
C ARG A 787 38.77 -9.98 6.58
N PRO A 788 38.00 -9.55 7.60
CA PRO A 788 38.56 -9.41 8.96
C PRO A 788 38.95 -10.78 9.53
N GLU A 789 39.98 -10.78 10.32
CA GLU A 789 40.40 -11.94 11.10
C GLU A 789 39.47 -12.16 12.29
N GLY A 790 39.32 -13.39 12.76
CA GLY A 790 38.64 -13.74 14.01
C GLY A 790 37.22 -14.32 13.87
N ALA A 791 36.50 -14.10 12.77
CA ALA A 791 35.21 -14.73 12.50
C ALA A 791 35.02 -14.97 11.00
N ASP A 792 34.56 -16.15 10.66
CA ASP A 792 34.44 -16.57 9.26
C ASP A 792 33.32 -15.79 8.48
N ASP A 793 32.35 -15.25 9.21
CA ASP A 793 31.21 -14.49 8.65
C ASP A 793 31.43 -12.98 8.70
N ALA A 794 32.57 -12.52 9.17
CA ALA A 794 32.87 -11.09 9.29
C ALA A 794 33.06 -10.44 7.92
N ALA A 795 32.60 -9.22 7.79
CA ALA A 795 32.78 -8.35 6.62
C ALA A 795 33.46 -7.05 7.03
N GLY A 796 34.39 -6.59 6.22
CA GLY A 796 35.11 -5.32 6.42
C GLY A 796 35.10 -4.48 5.15
N ILE A 797 34.90 -3.17 5.32
CA ILE A 797 34.85 -2.22 4.22
C ILE A 797 35.64 -0.98 4.59
N GLU A 798 36.49 -0.52 3.67
CA GLU A 798 37.16 0.77 3.76
C GLU A 798 36.64 1.67 2.65
N VAL A 799 35.94 2.74 2.99
CA VAL A 799 35.42 3.72 2.05
C VAL A 799 36.27 4.97 2.11
N THR A 800 36.86 5.34 0.98
CA THR A 800 37.61 6.59 0.83
C THR A 800 36.73 7.64 0.16
N LEU A 801 36.59 8.81 0.81
CA LEU A 801 35.82 9.92 0.29
C LEU A 801 36.73 10.88 -0.50
N LYS A 802 36.15 11.64 -1.43
CA LYS A 802 36.92 12.56 -2.30
C LYS A 802 37.65 13.69 -1.53
N ASP A 803 37.24 13.98 -0.31
CA ASP A 803 37.88 14.95 0.58
C ASP A 803 39.00 14.33 1.47
N GLY A 804 39.34 13.06 1.24
CA GLY A 804 40.38 12.34 1.94
C GLY A 804 39.95 11.67 3.25
N ARG A 805 38.76 11.90 3.75
CA ARG A 805 38.22 11.16 4.90
C ARG A 805 38.03 9.68 4.53
N LYS A 806 38.17 8.82 5.51
CA LYS A 806 37.98 7.36 5.37
C LYS A 806 37.00 6.83 6.38
N ASP A 807 36.16 5.91 5.96
CA ASP A 807 35.27 5.15 6.83
C ASP A 807 35.72 3.69 6.87
N PHE A 808 35.90 3.18 8.10
CA PHE A 808 36.22 1.77 8.38
C PHE A 808 34.98 1.10 8.94
N ILE A 809 34.46 0.10 8.23
CA ILE A 809 33.19 -0.56 8.56
C ILE A 809 33.45 -2.04 8.82
N LEU A 810 32.96 -2.54 9.94
CA LEU A 810 33.06 -3.93 10.35
C LEU A 810 31.68 -4.47 10.74
N SER A 811 31.37 -5.68 10.31
CA SER A 811 30.17 -6.42 10.74
C SER A 811 30.51 -7.89 10.98
N ALA A 812 29.91 -8.45 12.02
CA ALA A 812 29.93 -9.88 12.32
C ALA A 812 28.53 -10.28 12.86
N THR A 813 28.13 -11.53 12.68
CA THR A 813 26.80 -11.99 13.15
C THR A 813 26.73 -12.16 14.67
N SER A 814 27.87 -12.26 15.33
CA SER A 814 27.96 -12.38 16.79
C SER A 814 29.02 -11.41 17.35
N CYS A 815 28.74 -10.85 18.50
CA CYS A 815 29.67 -10.04 19.26
C CYS A 815 30.56 -10.86 20.23
N ASP A 816 30.48 -12.19 20.18
CA ASP A 816 31.25 -13.06 21.10
C ASP A 816 32.71 -13.22 20.70
N LYS A 817 33.04 -13.01 19.43
CA LYS A 817 34.38 -13.14 18.90
C LYS A 817 35.01 -11.77 18.56
N GLU A 818 36.24 -11.60 18.87
CA GLU A 818 37.02 -10.43 18.46
C GLU A 818 37.35 -10.56 16.96
N THR A 819 37.02 -9.54 16.19
CA THR A 819 37.32 -9.46 14.76
C THR A 819 38.03 -8.15 14.45
N GLY A 820 38.79 -8.11 13.37
CA GLY A 820 39.44 -6.87 12.97
C GLY A 820 40.44 -7.00 11.81
N TRP A 821 40.92 -5.85 11.39
CA TRP A 821 42.05 -5.71 10.48
C TRP A 821 42.78 -4.39 10.75
N GLY A 822 44.06 -4.34 10.39
CA GLY A 822 44.84 -3.14 10.63
C GLY A 822 44.90 -2.77 12.11
N LYS A 823 44.56 -1.54 12.42
CA LYS A 823 44.54 -1.00 13.79
C LYS A 823 43.19 -1.11 14.49
N MET A 824 42.18 -1.62 13.81
CA MET A 824 40.80 -1.72 14.32
C MET A 824 40.46 -3.15 14.73
N LYS A 825 39.94 -3.30 15.95
CA LYS A 825 39.41 -4.55 16.48
C LYS A 825 38.08 -4.29 17.16
N ALA A 826 37.13 -5.21 17.00
CA ALA A 826 35.84 -5.11 17.66
C ALA A 826 35.25 -6.48 18.00
N ARG A 827 34.40 -6.48 19.05
CA ARG A 827 33.44 -7.54 19.34
C ARG A 827 32.07 -6.89 19.22
N ALA A 828 31.51 -6.85 17.99
CA ALA A 828 30.33 -6.10 17.70
C ALA A 828 29.59 -6.66 16.46
N SER A 829 28.29 -6.43 16.41
CA SER A 829 27.50 -6.68 15.19
C SER A 829 27.81 -5.66 14.09
N TYR A 830 28.08 -4.43 14.47
CA TYR A 830 28.43 -3.35 13.55
C TYR A 830 29.38 -2.34 14.18
N ALA A 831 30.36 -1.86 13.42
CA ALA A 831 31.18 -0.72 13.78
C ALA A 831 31.49 0.12 12.55
N CYS A 832 31.37 1.43 12.68
CA CYS A 832 31.70 2.40 11.63
C CYS A 832 32.54 3.53 12.22
N LEU A 833 33.81 3.57 11.86
CA LEU A 833 34.77 4.59 12.30
C LEU A 833 35.09 5.51 11.13
N ARG A 834 34.91 6.81 11.32
CA ARG A 834 35.41 7.83 10.36
C ARG A 834 36.70 8.48 10.90
N GLU A 835 37.68 8.54 10.01
CA GLU A 835 38.92 9.25 10.26
C GLU A 835 39.13 10.40 9.26
N LYS A 836 39.77 11.46 9.76
CA LYS A 836 40.32 12.54 8.94
C LYS A 836 41.83 12.64 9.23
N ASP A 837 42.64 12.52 8.18
CA ASP A 837 44.11 12.54 8.31
C ASP A 837 44.64 11.55 9.39
N GLY A 838 44.04 10.35 9.44
CA GLY A 838 44.40 9.30 10.39
C GLY A 838 43.90 9.52 11.82
N THR A 839 43.08 10.55 12.07
CA THR A 839 42.53 10.87 13.39
C THR A 839 40.98 10.59 13.40
N PRO A 840 40.48 9.82 14.39
CA PRO A 840 39.06 9.57 14.53
C PRO A 840 38.24 10.86 14.68
N VAL A 841 37.13 10.97 13.95
CA VAL A 841 36.21 12.08 14.05
C VAL A 841 34.78 11.63 14.34
N ARG A 842 34.43 10.36 14.11
CA ARG A 842 33.12 9.79 14.38
C ARG A 842 33.21 8.27 14.55
N LEU A 843 32.42 7.73 15.49
CA LEU A 843 32.28 6.30 15.72
C LEU A 843 30.79 5.96 15.93
N LEU A 844 30.31 4.91 15.26
CA LEU A 844 29.14 4.15 15.71
C LEU A 844 29.58 2.72 16.02
N LEU A 845 29.35 2.29 17.25
CA LEU A 845 29.44 0.89 17.67
C LEU A 845 28.05 0.38 17.91
N GLY A 846 27.63 -0.63 17.13
CA GLY A 846 26.31 -1.23 17.21
C GLY A 846 26.38 -2.63 17.81
N HIS A 847 25.60 -2.86 18.87
CA HIS A 847 25.52 -4.12 19.60
C HIS A 847 26.91 -4.70 19.86
N GLY A 848 27.73 -3.94 20.55
CA GLY A 848 29.13 -4.25 20.75
C GLY A 848 29.55 -4.39 22.22
N LEU A 849 30.51 -5.26 22.47
CA LEU A 849 31.18 -5.46 23.77
C LEU A 849 32.53 -4.77 23.82
N LEU A 850 33.16 -4.62 22.66
CA LEU A 850 34.51 -4.09 22.54
C LEU A 850 34.69 -3.36 21.21
N PHE A 851 35.34 -2.20 21.27
CA PHE A 851 35.91 -1.52 20.13
C PHE A 851 37.30 -0.97 20.49
N LEU A 852 38.28 -1.27 19.68
CA LEU A 852 39.65 -0.81 19.84
C LEU A 852 40.14 -0.18 18.55
N SER A 853 40.59 1.06 18.63
CA SER A 853 41.32 1.74 17.57
C SER A 853 42.31 2.72 18.17
N GLU A 854 43.19 3.28 17.33
CA GLU A 854 44.07 4.36 17.76
C GLU A 854 43.20 5.61 18.04
N GLY A 855 43.12 6.01 19.31
CA GLY A 855 42.42 7.21 19.76
C GLY A 855 41.03 6.99 20.37
N ILE A 856 40.33 5.87 20.11
CA ILE A 856 39.07 5.53 20.74
C ILE A 856 39.03 4.06 21.13
N GLU A 857 38.63 3.81 22.39
CA GLU A 857 38.32 2.46 22.87
C GLU A 857 36.97 2.47 23.58
N VAL A 858 36.17 1.42 23.39
CA VAL A 858 34.92 1.19 24.10
C VAL A 858 34.94 -0.22 24.69
N ARG A 859 34.56 -0.34 25.96
CA ARG A 859 34.44 -1.63 26.65
C ARG A 859 33.10 -1.70 27.40
N SER A 860 32.42 -2.80 27.28
CA SER A 860 31.16 -3.06 27.97
C SER A 860 31.05 -4.53 28.38
N SER A 861 30.42 -4.79 29.52
CA SER A 861 30.10 -6.17 29.96
C SER A 861 28.90 -6.77 29.23
N GLU A 862 28.03 -5.94 28.69
CA GLU A 862 26.90 -6.33 27.90
C GLU A 862 26.86 -5.55 26.59
N PRO A 863 26.22 -6.08 25.51
CA PRO A 863 26.16 -5.38 24.24
C PRO A 863 25.57 -3.97 24.35
N VAL A 864 26.28 -3.00 23.79
CA VAL A 864 25.92 -1.58 23.85
C VAL A 864 25.97 -0.94 22.47
N ASP A 865 25.11 0.05 22.26
CA ASP A 865 25.20 0.97 21.14
C ASP A 865 25.87 2.26 21.64
N VAL A 866 26.99 2.63 21.03
CA VAL A 866 27.72 3.87 21.33
C VAL A 866 27.87 4.67 20.05
N SER A 867 27.42 5.89 20.06
CA SER A 867 27.67 6.84 18.96
C SER A 867 28.47 8.03 19.49
N MET A 868 29.51 8.40 18.75
CA MET A 868 30.39 9.51 19.12
C MET A 868 30.68 10.39 17.92
N GLU A 869 30.61 11.68 18.10
CA GLU A 869 31.00 12.67 17.08
C GLU A 869 31.86 13.79 17.70
N ARG A 870 32.84 14.23 16.92
CA ARG A 870 33.68 15.39 17.26
C ARG A 870 33.14 16.63 16.54
N LYS A 871 32.70 17.62 17.31
CA LYS A 871 32.17 18.91 16.80
C LYS A 871 32.96 20.06 17.43
N GLY A 872 33.54 20.91 16.58
CA GLY A 872 34.36 22.06 17.07
C GLY A 872 35.51 21.66 17.99
N GLY A 873 36.12 20.50 17.76
CA GLY A 873 37.21 19.99 18.62
C GLY A 873 36.76 19.27 19.87
N VAL A 874 35.46 19.23 20.15
CA VAL A 874 34.86 18.61 21.35
C VAL A 874 34.14 17.33 20.95
N TRP A 875 34.36 16.27 21.73
CA TRP A 875 33.62 15.01 21.55
C TRP A 875 32.30 15.01 22.29
N TYR A 876 31.27 14.45 21.63
CA TYR A 876 29.99 14.15 22.22
C TYR A 876 29.69 12.67 22.04
N TYR A 877 28.89 12.08 22.93
CA TYR A 877 28.55 10.66 22.90
C TYR A 877 27.13 10.38 23.29
N THR A 878 26.59 9.26 22.80
CA THR A 878 25.43 8.55 23.34
C THR A 878 25.83 7.13 23.67
N ALA A 879 25.16 6.51 24.64
CA ALA A 879 25.40 5.12 25.03
C ALA A 879 24.04 4.50 25.47
N SER A 880 23.71 3.34 24.96
CA SER A 880 22.45 2.65 25.31
C SER A 880 22.51 2.02 26.70
N ARG A 881 23.70 1.81 27.22
CA ARG A 881 24.00 1.23 28.56
C ARG A 881 25.23 1.85 29.15
N PRO A 882 25.45 1.74 30.48
CA PRO A 882 26.73 2.12 31.08
C PRO A 882 27.89 1.34 30.46
N CYS A 883 28.94 2.03 30.11
CA CYS A 883 30.15 1.44 29.54
C CYS A 883 31.39 2.27 29.86
N GLU A 884 32.55 1.77 29.48
CA GLU A 884 33.82 2.50 29.59
C GLU A 884 34.24 2.98 28.21
N ILE A 885 34.53 4.26 28.09
CA ILE A 885 35.04 4.89 26.87
C ILE A 885 36.38 5.53 27.16
N LYS A 886 37.39 5.27 26.30
CA LYS A 886 38.65 5.98 26.25
C LYS A 886 38.70 6.82 24.98
N CYS A 887 38.91 8.11 25.13
CA CYS A 887 39.00 9.06 24.03
C CYS A 887 39.92 10.22 24.41
N GLY A 888 40.79 10.63 23.48
CA GLY A 888 41.74 11.71 23.72
C GLY A 888 42.66 11.48 24.90
N GLY A 889 43.08 10.22 25.12
CA GLY A 889 43.96 9.83 26.22
C GLY A 889 43.31 9.71 27.60
N LYS A 890 42.04 10.00 27.74
CA LYS A 890 41.27 9.91 28.99
C LYS A 890 40.27 8.73 28.93
N THR A 891 40.15 8.03 30.06
CA THR A 891 39.20 6.93 30.23
C THR A 891 38.12 7.33 31.23
N LYS A 892 36.86 7.13 30.88
CA LYS A 892 35.73 7.42 31.74
C LYS A 892 34.70 6.27 31.69
N LYS A 893 34.11 5.98 32.84
CA LYS A 893 32.89 5.19 32.91
C LYS A 893 31.72 6.14 32.71
N VAL A 894 30.90 5.88 31.65
CA VAL A 894 29.75 6.70 31.28
C VAL A 894 28.46 6.01 31.64
N LYS A 895 27.45 6.79 31.94
CA LYS A 895 26.07 6.30 32.11
C LYS A 895 25.38 6.22 30.76
N ALA A 896 24.29 5.44 30.71
CA ALA A 896 23.39 5.45 29.55
C ALA A 896 22.86 6.87 29.32
N THR A 897 22.86 7.30 28.06
CA THR A 897 22.27 8.56 27.63
C THR A 897 21.85 8.48 26.18
N ASP A 898 20.59 8.83 25.89
CA ASP A 898 20.08 8.94 24.54
C ASP A 898 20.38 10.32 23.92
N CYS A 899 20.48 11.36 24.75
CA CYS A 899 20.85 12.69 24.27
C CYS A 899 22.38 12.81 24.20
N PRO A 900 22.92 13.40 23.10
CA PRO A 900 24.35 13.66 23.01
C PRO A 900 24.88 14.44 24.21
N ALA A 901 25.77 13.82 24.96
CA ALA A 901 26.41 14.39 26.12
C ALA A 901 27.86 14.75 25.77
N LYS A 902 28.34 15.82 26.37
CA LYS A 902 29.75 16.24 26.21
C LYS A 902 30.69 15.24 26.89
N TRP A 903 31.67 14.78 26.13
CA TRP A 903 32.77 13.92 26.62
C TRP A 903 33.67 14.61 27.60
#